data_4382f5d9d1ffc526764c417c25a77ec6
#
_entry.id   4382f5d9d1ffc526764c417c25a77ec6
#
_cell.length_a   1.000
_cell.length_b   1.000
_cell.length_c   1.000
_cell.angle_alpha   90.00
_cell.angle_beta   90.00
_cell.angle_gamma   90.00
#
_symmetry.space_group_name_H-M   'P 1'
#
loop_
_entity.id
_entity.type
_entity.pdbx_description
1 polymer ?
#
loop_
_entity_poly.entity_id
_entity_poly.type
_entity_poly.pdbx_seq_one_letter_code
_entity_poly.pdbx_strand_id
1 'polypeptide(L)'
;MAAYRQLLAENHVEEILQDVKQNKNLNRKKELPVWLPLAASFKNGTRKAEDAVPSGLFFLDIDEKGLTEALWNKVREENLIQEFRIVYFAESAGGGTHIWAWRTPGLSIEEDIQRLASRLGVSYDSHVTDLARCCFMVSEQYVRLLDPVVFEPLTEEQGQLYSASRMVAQKEEDLNALVQNALVQNALVQNALVQNALVQNALVQTTPTPPNLGGEENTLAAESAPTVVMVSPPELGGARGGLNSTFGRLLPSEHKNNGHSCTYKDIPYSQIVQALLWKLGYGDAPAEGERNTALYTMSRYLRFICDFDEQKLFAILPHWGLPDHEVISTIKSAVASVRPTDMPSQMKEVLSSLGAAMEVETEKAEDSPIPTVDNELPDILQDLADHAPEEFKEATLMAAMPMLGTLATGIRARYNDGKINSASFIVDIEAPQATGKSFVDDEFALLMDPIIKQDEVEWQKEIAYSLAKKDGQDVENPCSQIRILEPNIGVSAFLERALYAKGKHLFTYAPEIETVLKNNKGGAWTEKNDLFRLAYDNKPWGQHRISKDSFSGKVTLYYNMVMCGTPNKCRAFFADAESGLVSRVTPVVLPDMVGAKMPKFKPWTKDEEERVKRQCLCLMDEEGEVDLPLINKALEEWDEEKRQEYLQTLRYSLDVLRRRAALNGFRAGIIAYLLEGRQETERAIKFARWYAERCLHYQLQLYGDKIDALHNGPSPQASKGNVRYLDALPREFTKEDLVALRLANNESPVVKTITWRWVKEGKIEKIDTNLWRKIG
;
A
#
# COMPACT_ATOMS: atom_id res chain seq x y z
N MET A 1 -13.32 -34.67 25.21
CA MET A 1 -14.70 -35.18 25.07
C MET A 1 -15.68 -34.59 26.08
N ALA A 2 -15.42 -34.58 27.42
CA ALA A 2 -16.36 -33.97 28.38
C ALA A 2 -16.61 -32.48 28.10
N ALA A 3 -15.55 -31.67 27.90
CA ALA A 3 -15.65 -30.26 27.55
C ALA A 3 -16.40 -30.00 26.22
N TYR A 4 -16.23 -30.88 25.23
CA TYR A 4 -16.96 -30.81 23.98
C TYR A 4 -18.47 -30.99 24.20
N ARG A 5 -18.89 -32.02 24.94
CA ARG A 5 -20.31 -32.25 25.29
C ARG A 5 -20.90 -31.10 26.10
N GLN A 6 -20.14 -30.55 27.00
CA GLN A 6 -20.55 -29.39 27.79
C GLN A 6 -20.79 -28.16 26.89
N LEU A 7 -19.89 -27.87 25.96
CA LEU A 7 -20.05 -26.77 24.98
C LEU A 7 -21.28 -26.98 24.07
N LEU A 8 -21.53 -28.21 23.63
CA LEU A 8 -22.73 -28.52 22.85
C LEU A 8 -24.02 -28.26 23.60
N ALA A 9 -24.08 -28.64 24.89
CA ALA A 9 -25.23 -28.44 25.76
C ALA A 9 -25.45 -26.97 26.12
N GLU A 10 -24.40 -26.27 26.54
CA GLU A 10 -24.46 -24.86 26.94
C GLU A 10 -24.89 -23.93 25.80
N ASN A 11 -24.60 -24.27 24.56
CA ASN A 11 -24.91 -23.47 23.37
C ASN A 11 -26.13 -23.98 22.58
N HIS A 12 -26.93 -24.88 23.13
CA HIS A 12 -28.12 -25.40 22.51
C HIS A 12 -27.94 -25.91 21.06
N VAL A 13 -26.77 -26.49 20.77
CA VAL A 13 -26.32 -26.83 19.40
C VAL A 13 -27.29 -27.75 18.71
N GLU A 14 -27.88 -28.72 19.40
CA GLU A 14 -28.81 -29.66 18.81
C GLU A 14 -30.09 -28.98 18.34
N GLU A 15 -30.66 -28.09 19.13
CA GLU A 15 -31.88 -27.33 18.78
C GLU A 15 -31.63 -26.44 17.56
N ILE A 16 -30.52 -25.72 17.58
CA ILE A 16 -30.13 -24.84 16.45
C ILE A 16 -29.94 -25.65 15.17
N LEU A 17 -29.27 -26.80 15.23
CA LEU A 17 -29.05 -27.66 14.07
C LEU A 17 -30.34 -28.22 13.50
N GLN A 18 -31.31 -28.58 14.35
CA GLN A 18 -32.63 -29.03 13.89
C GLN A 18 -33.33 -27.93 13.10
N ASP A 19 -33.34 -26.69 13.56
CA ASP A 19 -33.94 -25.57 12.84
C ASP A 19 -33.20 -25.26 11.53
N VAL A 20 -31.87 -25.31 11.51
CA VAL A 20 -31.07 -25.07 10.30
C VAL A 20 -31.30 -26.17 9.26
N LYS A 21 -31.25 -27.45 9.65
CA LYS A 21 -31.40 -28.60 8.72
C LYS A 21 -32.83 -28.77 8.21
N GLN A 22 -33.83 -28.34 8.98
CA GLN A 22 -35.22 -28.32 8.53
C GLN A 22 -35.60 -27.06 7.75
N ASN A 23 -34.65 -26.20 7.40
CA ASN A 23 -34.85 -24.91 6.72
C ASN A 23 -35.85 -23.96 7.40
N LYS A 24 -36.09 -24.14 8.71
CA LYS A 24 -36.97 -23.25 9.47
C LYS A 24 -36.37 -21.87 9.70
N ASN A 25 -35.06 -21.80 10.02
CA ASN A 25 -34.38 -20.56 10.23
C ASN A 25 -32.84 -20.71 9.95
N LEU A 26 -32.43 -20.49 8.71
CA LEU A 26 -31.02 -20.60 8.29
C LEU A 26 -30.09 -19.59 8.98
N ASN A 27 -30.59 -18.46 9.46
CA ASN A 27 -29.79 -17.46 10.15
C ASN A 27 -29.28 -17.93 11.51
N ARG A 28 -29.97 -18.88 12.16
CA ARG A 28 -29.52 -19.49 13.42
C ARG A 28 -28.19 -20.25 13.29
N LYS A 29 -27.77 -20.62 12.06
CA LYS A 29 -26.43 -21.20 11.84
C LYS A 29 -25.30 -20.34 12.42
N LYS A 30 -25.46 -19.01 12.47
CA LYS A 30 -24.47 -18.08 13.01
C LYS A 30 -24.42 -18.06 14.56
N GLU A 31 -25.39 -18.69 15.22
CA GLU A 31 -25.43 -18.84 16.68
C GLU A 31 -24.59 -20.05 17.15
N LEU A 32 -24.26 -20.97 16.24
CA LEU A 32 -23.46 -22.15 16.55
C LEU A 32 -22.03 -21.75 16.97
N PRO A 33 -21.46 -22.41 17.99
CA PRO A 33 -20.05 -22.29 18.29
C PRO A 33 -19.19 -22.77 17.12
N VAL A 34 -17.95 -22.28 17.04
CA VAL A 34 -17.06 -22.57 15.91
C VAL A 34 -15.80 -23.30 16.37
N TRP A 35 -15.30 -24.19 15.49
CA TRP A 35 -13.97 -24.75 15.54
C TRP A 35 -12.99 -23.92 14.70
N LEU A 36 -11.72 -23.99 15.07
CA LEU A 36 -10.59 -23.42 14.31
C LEU A 36 -9.61 -24.57 14.00
N PRO A 37 -9.91 -25.43 13.02
CA PRO A 37 -9.16 -26.68 12.82
C PRO A 37 -7.70 -26.43 12.43
N LEU A 38 -7.37 -25.33 11.76
CA LEU A 38 -6.04 -25.01 11.27
C LEU A 38 -5.16 -24.24 12.28
N ALA A 39 -5.73 -23.70 13.34
CA ALA A 39 -5.01 -22.93 14.35
C ALA A 39 -5.16 -23.51 15.74
N ALA A 40 -4.03 -23.74 16.43
CA ALA A 40 -3.99 -24.13 17.84
C ALA A 40 -4.21 -22.97 18.78
N SER A 41 -3.72 -21.77 18.43
CA SER A 41 -3.87 -20.54 19.19
C SER A 41 -3.61 -19.30 18.31
N PHE A 42 -3.78 -18.11 18.89
CA PHE A 42 -3.44 -16.83 18.24
C PHE A 42 -2.55 -16.01 19.18
N LYS A 43 -1.38 -15.57 18.68
CA LYS A 43 -0.35 -14.87 19.48
C LYS A 43 -0.87 -13.63 20.18
N ASN A 44 -1.78 -12.88 19.55
CA ASN A 44 -2.34 -11.63 20.10
C ASN A 44 -3.79 -11.77 20.60
N GLY A 45 -4.30 -12.99 20.75
CA GLY A 45 -5.67 -13.26 21.20
C GLY A 45 -6.75 -12.79 20.20
N THR A 46 -6.38 -12.35 19.01
CA THR A 46 -7.29 -11.96 17.93
C THR A 46 -7.21 -12.97 16.79
N ARG A 47 -8.38 -13.34 16.24
CA ARG A 47 -8.47 -14.30 15.15
C ARG A 47 -8.05 -13.67 13.82
N LYS A 48 -6.73 -13.73 13.54
CA LYS A 48 -6.11 -13.31 12.28
C LYS A 48 -5.15 -14.39 11.80
N ALA A 49 -5.07 -14.62 10.48
CA ALA A 49 -4.20 -15.63 9.89
C ALA A 49 -2.72 -15.40 10.20
N GLU A 50 -2.30 -14.14 10.25
CA GLU A 50 -0.92 -13.72 10.60
C GLU A 50 -0.50 -14.04 12.03
N ASP A 51 -1.48 -14.04 12.97
CA ASP A 51 -1.28 -14.32 14.39
C ASP A 51 -1.48 -15.81 14.75
N ALA A 52 -1.95 -16.62 13.80
CA ALA A 52 -2.30 -18.00 14.04
C ALA A 52 -1.05 -18.87 14.27
N VAL A 53 -1.09 -19.65 15.33
CA VAL A 53 -0.15 -20.76 15.55
C VAL A 53 -0.77 -22.00 14.92
N PRO A 54 -0.13 -22.62 13.91
CA PRO A 54 -0.70 -23.78 13.21
C PRO A 54 -1.00 -24.93 14.15
N SER A 55 -2.13 -25.62 13.94
CA SER A 55 -2.53 -26.82 14.70
C SER A 55 -1.86 -28.11 14.21
N GLY A 56 -1.17 -28.05 13.07
CA GLY A 56 -0.65 -29.23 12.40
C GLY A 56 -1.69 -30.02 11.59
N LEU A 57 -2.93 -29.55 11.54
CA LEU A 57 -4.01 -30.16 10.77
C LEU A 57 -4.21 -29.42 9.43
N PHE A 58 -4.79 -30.14 8.46
CA PHE A 58 -5.44 -29.53 7.31
C PHE A 58 -6.95 -29.84 7.33
N PHE A 59 -7.72 -29.02 6.65
CA PHE A 59 -9.18 -29.07 6.64
C PHE A 59 -9.70 -29.16 5.21
N LEU A 60 -10.41 -30.24 4.88
CA LEU A 60 -11.11 -30.43 3.63
C LEU A 60 -12.61 -30.12 3.86
N ASP A 61 -13.10 -29.09 3.18
CA ASP A 61 -14.51 -28.65 3.21
C ASP A 61 -15.18 -29.01 1.88
N ILE A 62 -16.20 -29.88 1.96
CA ILE A 62 -16.95 -30.39 0.81
C ILE A 62 -18.37 -29.86 0.90
N ASP A 63 -18.72 -28.89 0.05
CA ASP A 63 -20.02 -28.22 0.06
C ASP A 63 -21.17 -29.08 -0.50
N GLU A 64 -20.86 -30.12 -1.26
CA GLU A 64 -21.85 -31.00 -1.86
C GLU A 64 -22.64 -31.77 -0.78
N LYS A 65 -23.95 -31.59 -0.80
CA LYS A 65 -24.84 -32.13 0.24
C LYS A 65 -25.19 -33.59 0.00
N GLY A 66 -25.34 -34.33 1.12
CA GLY A 66 -25.82 -35.72 1.09
C GLY A 66 -24.77 -36.76 0.76
N LEU A 67 -23.51 -36.38 0.55
CA LEU A 67 -22.40 -37.30 0.25
C LEU A 67 -21.76 -37.90 1.50
N THR A 68 -22.02 -37.36 2.69
CA THR A 68 -21.30 -37.67 3.92
C THR A 68 -21.21 -39.19 4.22
N GLU A 69 -22.30 -39.94 4.08
CA GLU A 69 -22.31 -41.40 4.32
C GLU A 69 -21.54 -42.18 3.25
N ALA A 70 -21.68 -41.80 2.00
CA ALA A 70 -20.95 -42.45 0.91
C ALA A 70 -19.43 -42.23 1.05
N LEU A 71 -19.02 -40.98 1.39
CA LEU A 71 -17.64 -40.63 1.64
C LEU A 71 -17.09 -41.32 2.89
N TRP A 72 -17.90 -41.43 3.96
CA TRP A 72 -17.51 -42.14 5.18
C TRP A 72 -17.24 -43.64 4.91
N ASN A 73 -18.11 -44.28 4.13
CA ASN A 73 -17.92 -45.69 3.73
C ASN A 73 -16.64 -45.84 2.90
N LYS A 74 -16.42 -44.97 1.91
CA LYS A 74 -15.19 -44.97 1.10
C LYS A 74 -13.94 -44.79 1.94
N VAL A 75 -13.95 -43.85 2.88
CA VAL A 75 -12.82 -43.59 3.80
C VAL A 75 -12.46 -44.80 4.61
N ARG A 76 -13.45 -45.61 5.06
CA ARG A 76 -13.21 -46.85 5.81
C ARG A 76 -12.78 -48.01 4.93
N GLU A 77 -13.45 -48.21 3.79
CA GLU A 77 -13.19 -49.31 2.87
C GLU A 77 -11.80 -49.20 2.24
N GLU A 78 -11.37 -48.01 1.89
CA GLU A 78 -10.03 -47.76 1.30
C GLU A 78 -8.95 -47.47 2.35
N ASN A 79 -9.25 -47.60 3.65
CA ASN A 79 -8.33 -47.34 4.77
C ASN A 79 -7.68 -45.96 4.79
N LEU A 80 -8.42 -44.93 4.29
CA LEU A 80 -7.91 -43.56 4.19
C LEU A 80 -7.73 -42.87 5.55
N ILE A 81 -8.36 -43.39 6.62
CA ILE A 81 -8.17 -42.87 7.98
C ILE A 81 -6.69 -43.00 8.38
N GLN A 82 -6.07 -44.12 8.10
CA GLN A 82 -4.65 -44.36 8.44
C GLN A 82 -3.72 -43.71 7.41
N GLU A 83 -4.04 -43.79 6.12
CA GLU A 83 -3.24 -43.23 5.04
C GLU A 83 -3.06 -41.71 5.20
N PHE A 84 -4.15 -40.98 5.45
CA PHE A 84 -4.16 -39.52 5.61
C PHE A 84 -4.17 -39.06 7.06
N ARG A 85 -4.16 -39.98 8.02
CA ARG A 85 -4.23 -39.68 9.47
C ARG A 85 -5.44 -38.78 9.80
N ILE A 86 -6.63 -39.17 9.32
CA ILE A 86 -7.87 -38.44 9.55
C ILE A 86 -8.25 -38.51 11.02
N VAL A 87 -8.51 -37.35 11.64
CA VAL A 87 -8.85 -37.21 13.07
C VAL A 87 -10.27 -36.70 13.30
N TYR A 88 -10.89 -36.13 12.29
CA TYR A 88 -12.28 -35.67 12.35
C TYR A 88 -13.00 -35.92 11.03
N PHE A 89 -14.23 -36.42 11.11
CA PHE A 89 -15.11 -36.60 9.97
C PHE A 89 -16.55 -36.35 10.41
N ALA A 90 -17.22 -35.39 9.81
CA ALA A 90 -18.61 -35.06 10.20
C ALA A 90 -19.42 -34.47 9.02
N GLU A 91 -20.73 -34.61 9.11
CA GLU A 91 -21.65 -33.83 8.30
C GLU A 91 -21.69 -32.39 8.80
N SER A 92 -21.47 -31.42 7.93
CA SER A 92 -21.48 -30.01 8.31
C SER A 92 -22.87 -29.49 8.65
N ALA A 93 -22.96 -28.36 9.35
CA ALA A 93 -24.24 -27.71 9.65
C ALA A 93 -25.04 -27.33 8.39
N GLY A 94 -24.36 -27.18 7.24
CA GLY A 94 -24.96 -26.91 5.93
C GLY A 94 -25.39 -28.15 5.16
N GLY A 95 -25.05 -29.38 5.63
CA GLY A 95 -25.31 -30.66 4.97
C GLY A 95 -24.20 -31.15 4.03
N GLY A 96 -23.07 -30.44 3.92
CA GLY A 96 -21.83 -30.89 3.29
C GLY A 96 -21.00 -31.76 4.23
N THR A 97 -19.70 -31.97 3.95
CA THR A 97 -18.83 -32.84 4.75
C THR A 97 -17.55 -32.10 5.15
N HIS A 98 -17.19 -32.18 6.43
CA HIS A 98 -15.96 -31.66 6.99
C HIS A 98 -15.00 -32.80 7.36
N ILE A 99 -13.74 -32.75 6.91
CA ILE A 99 -12.70 -33.73 7.23
C ILE A 99 -11.45 -32.98 7.70
N TRP A 100 -10.90 -33.38 8.87
CA TRP A 100 -9.61 -32.89 9.35
C TRP A 100 -8.62 -34.02 9.42
N ALA A 101 -7.40 -33.76 9.00
CA ALA A 101 -6.33 -34.74 9.03
C ALA A 101 -4.99 -34.07 9.32
N TRP A 102 -4.02 -34.85 9.81
CA TRP A 102 -2.69 -34.35 10.07
C TRP A 102 -1.98 -34.03 8.77
N ARG A 103 -1.29 -32.90 8.74
CA ARG A 103 -0.46 -32.45 7.62
C ARG A 103 0.68 -33.44 7.35
N THR A 104 1.05 -33.54 6.10
CA THR A 104 2.22 -34.31 5.67
C THR A 104 3.43 -33.37 5.72
N PRO A 105 4.52 -33.72 6.45
CA PRO A 105 5.73 -32.92 6.45
C PRO A 105 6.29 -32.73 5.04
N GLY A 106 6.60 -31.48 4.69
CA GLY A 106 7.11 -31.11 3.37
C GLY A 106 6.05 -30.77 2.32
N LEU A 107 4.75 -30.96 2.61
CA LEU A 107 3.67 -30.50 1.72
C LEU A 107 3.01 -29.21 2.24
N SER A 108 2.47 -28.41 1.33
CA SER A 108 1.59 -27.29 1.67
C SER A 108 0.22 -27.80 2.13
N ILE A 109 -0.58 -26.92 2.78
CA ILE A 109 -1.97 -27.25 3.16
C ILE A 109 -2.79 -27.58 1.91
N GLU A 110 -2.59 -26.86 0.82
CA GLU A 110 -3.31 -27.04 -0.44
C GLU A 110 -3.00 -28.39 -1.08
N GLU A 111 -1.73 -28.81 -1.09
CA GLU A 111 -1.32 -30.14 -1.59
C GLU A 111 -1.91 -31.28 -0.78
N ASP A 112 -1.94 -31.18 0.56
CA ASP A 112 -2.59 -32.18 1.41
C ASP A 112 -4.10 -32.26 1.13
N ILE A 113 -4.78 -31.12 0.98
CA ILE A 113 -6.20 -31.04 0.61
C ILE A 113 -6.44 -31.68 -0.76
N GLN A 114 -5.63 -31.32 -1.76
CA GLN A 114 -5.75 -31.83 -3.14
C GLN A 114 -5.56 -33.33 -3.22
N ARG A 115 -4.59 -33.89 -2.47
CA ARG A 115 -4.35 -35.34 -2.39
C ARG A 115 -5.56 -36.09 -1.82
N LEU A 116 -6.11 -35.61 -0.69
CA LEU A 116 -7.28 -36.25 -0.09
C LEU A 116 -8.54 -36.10 -0.95
N ALA A 117 -8.77 -34.91 -1.50
CA ALA A 117 -9.92 -34.64 -2.39
C ALA A 117 -9.86 -35.49 -3.66
N SER A 118 -8.67 -35.65 -4.26
CA SER A 118 -8.48 -36.53 -5.44
C SER A 118 -8.75 -38.00 -5.12
N ARG A 119 -8.31 -38.49 -3.95
CA ARG A 119 -8.60 -39.87 -3.52
C ARG A 119 -10.11 -40.09 -3.27
N LEU A 120 -10.79 -39.08 -2.74
CA LEU A 120 -12.23 -39.12 -2.52
C LEU A 120 -13.03 -38.93 -3.81
N GLY A 121 -12.45 -38.28 -4.82
CA GLY A 121 -13.12 -37.92 -6.08
C GLY A 121 -14.11 -36.78 -5.89
N VAL A 122 -13.79 -35.79 -5.05
CA VAL A 122 -14.66 -34.65 -4.71
C VAL A 122 -14.04 -33.32 -5.09
N SER A 123 -14.89 -32.32 -5.34
CA SER A 123 -14.48 -30.91 -5.39
C SER A 123 -14.43 -30.33 -3.97
N TYR A 124 -13.56 -29.34 -3.76
CA TYR A 124 -13.38 -28.69 -2.46
C TYR A 124 -13.29 -27.17 -2.59
N ASP A 125 -13.56 -26.45 -1.48
CA ASP A 125 -13.35 -25.00 -1.40
C ASP A 125 -11.84 -24.68 -1.29
N SER A 126 -11.28 -24.03 -2.30
CA SER A 126 -9.86 -23.64 -2.33
C SER A 126 -9.47 -22.56 -1.31
N HIS A 127 -10.44 -21.88 -0.67
CA HIS A 127 -10.21 -20.87 0.36
C HIS A 127 -9.96 -21.44 1.77
N VAL A 128 -9.88 -22.76 1.92
CA VAL A 128 -9.71 -23.44 3.23
C VAL A 128 -8.24 -23.42 3.71
N THR A 129 -7.36 -22.78 3.01
CA THR A 129 -5.93 -22.64 3.38
C THR A 129 -5.67 -21.52 4.41
N ASP A 130 -6.66 -20.65 4.65
CA ASP A 130 -6.55 -19.59 5.67
C ASP A 130 -6.55 -20.18 7.08
N LEU A 131 -5.45 -19.98 7.82
CA LEU A 131 -5.27 -20.48 9.20
C LEU A 131 -6.33 -19.97 10.19
N ALA A 132 -6.98 -18.85 9.91
CA ALA A 132 -8.08 -18.32 10.71
C ALA A 132 -9.47 -18.85 10.27
N ARG A 133 -9.52 -19.77 9.30
CA ARG A 133 -10.78 -20.37 8.83
C ARG A 133 -11.44 -21.14 9.96
N CYS A 134 -12.73 -20.87 10.16
CA CYS A 134 -13.54 -21.59 11.14
C CYS A 134 -14.61 -22.42 10.45
N CYS A 135 -15.03 -23.50 11.11
CA CYS A 135 -16.22 -24.24 10.77
C CYS A 135 -17.17 -24.33 11.98
N PHE A 136 -18.46 -24.46 11.73
CA PHE A 136 -19.46 -24.57 12.79
C PHE A 136 -19.41 -25.94 13.47
N MET A 137 -19.53 -25.95 14.79
CA MET A 137 -19.66 -27.20 15.55
C MET A 137 -20.98 -27.86 15.24
N VAL A 138 -20.97 -29.17 15.24
CA VAL A 138 -22.17 -30.01 15.05
C VAL A 138 -22.31 -30.96 16.22
N SER A 139 -23.52 -31.45 16.50
CA SER A 139 -23.77 -32.40 17.55
C SER A 139 -23.24 -33.81 17.22
N GLU A 140 -23.02 -34.65 18.24
CA GLU A 140 -22.40 -35.98 18.10
C GLU A 140 -23.07 -36.87 17.05
N GLN A 141 -24.37 -36.75 16.84
CA GLN A 141 -25.10 -37.54 15.83
C GLN A 141 -24.64 -37.32 14.39
N TYR A 142 -24.05 -36.15 14.09
CA TYR A 142 -23.51 -35.79 12.77
C TYR A 142 -22.01 -36.11 12.64
N VAL A 143 -21.35 -36.50 13.72
CA VAL A 143 -19.93 -36.85 13.75
C VAL A 143 -19.75 -38.36 13.53
N ARG A 144 -18.88 -38.74 12.61
CA ARG A 144 -18.52 -40.14 12.31
C ARG A 144 -17.18 -40.53 12.95
N LEU A 145 -16.29 -39.56 13.06
CA LEU A 145 -14.98 -39.72 13.71
C LEU A 145 -14.63 -38.42 14.43
N LEU A 146 -14.19 -38.54 15.68
CA LEU A 146 -13.56 -37.47 16.45
C LEU A 146 -12.51 -38.10 17.34
N ASP A 147 -11.24 -37.99 16.92
CA ASP A 147 -10.12 -38.49 17.70
C ASP A 147 -9.83 -37.51 18.87
N PRO A 148 -9.74 -37.98 20.11
CA PRO A 148 -9.39 -37.15 21.26
C PRO A 148 -8.11 -36.35 21.10
N VAL A 149 -7.18 -36.78 20.27
CA VAL A 149 -5.89 -36.11 19.98
C VAL A 149 -6.05 -34.65 19.49
N VAL A 150 -7.20 -34.30 18.89
CA VAL A 150 -7.49 -32.92 18.46
C VAL A 150 -7.60 -31.93 19.63
N PHE A 151 -7.75 -32.42 20.86
CA PHE A 151 -7.81 -31.60 22.08
C PHE A 151 -6.49 -31.54 22.82
N GLU A 152 -5.45 -32.23 22.33
CA GLU A 152 -4.12 -32.22 22.95
C GLU A 152 -3.28 -31.09 22.34
N PRO A 153 -2.51 -30.34 23.18
CA PRO A 153 -1.60 -29.32 22.67
C PRO A 153 -0.49 -29.99 21.87
N LEU A 154 -0.05 -29.32 20.77
CA LEU A 154 1.12 -29.75 20.03
C LEU A 154 2.36 -29.75 20.92
N THR A 155 3.24 -30.73 20.74
CA THR A 155 4.58 -30.68 21.32
C THR A 155 5.40 -29.60 20.62
N GLU A 156 6.44 -29.09 21.31
CA GLU A 156 7.32 -28.06 20.76
C GLU A 156 7.98 -28.49 19.45
N GLU A 157 8.39 -29.77 19.35
CA GLU A 157 8.94 -30.35 18.13
C GLU A 157 7.95 -30.40 16.97
N GLN A 158 6.71 -30.75 17.24
CA GLN A 158 5.62 -30.73 16.24
C GLN A 158 5.33 -29.30 15.77
N GLY A 159 5.30 -28.33 16.68
CA GLY A 159 5.12 -26.92 16.35
C GLY A 159 6.21 -26.37 15.42
N GLN A 160 7.48 -26.75 15.69
CA GLN A 160 8.62 -26.37 14.85
C GLN A 160 8.55 -27.02 13.47
N LEU A 161 8.20 -28.32 13.40
CA LEU A 161 8.08 -29.07 12.14
C LEU A 161 7.06 -28.44 11.18
N TYR A 162 5.88 -28.07 11.68
CA TYR A 162 4.82 -27.48 10.86
C TYR A 162 5.09 -26.00 10.49
N SER A 163 5.84 -25.28 11.31
CA SER A 163 6.31 -23.93 10.99
C SER A 163 7.40 -23.94 9.90
N ALA A 164 8.32 -24.89 9.95
CA ALA A 164 9.37 -25.06 8.95
C ALA A 164 8.81 -25.47 7.57
N SER A 165 7.81 -26.34 7.53
CA SER A 165 7.13 -26.75 6.29
C SER A 165 6.49 -25.57 5.55
N ARG A 166 5.96 -24.58 6.27
CA ARG A 166 5.41 -23.36 5.67
C ARG A 166 6.49 -22.50 5.00
N MET A 167 7.69 -22.42 5.58
CA MET A 167 8.81 -21.65 5.00
C MET A 167 9.42 -22.32 3.76
N VAL A 168 9.43 -23.65 3.70
CA VAL A 168 9.93 -24.39 2.53
C VAL A 168 8.98 -24.27 1.35
N ALA A 169 7.68 -24.42 1.57
CA ALA A 169 6.67 -24.25 0.53
C ALA A 169 6.69 -22.84 -0.09
N GLN A 170 6.82 -21.79 0.73
CA GLN A 170 6.90 -20.41 0.27
C GLN A 170 8.16 -20.14 -0.58
N LYS A 171 9.31 -20.76 -0.23
CA LYS A 171 10.54 -20.68 -1.03
C LYS A 171 10.46 -21.46 -2.34
N GLU A 172 9.75 -22.58 -2.38
CA GLU A 172 9.53 -23.36 -3.61
C GLU A 172 8.56 -22.67 -4.56
N GLU A 173 7.50 -22.02 -4.06
CA GLU A 173 6.62 -21.19 -4.88
C GLU A 173 7.36 -20.01 -5.51
N ASP A 174 8.21 -19.30 -4.75
CA ASP A 174 9.05 -18.23 -5.25
C ASP A 174 10.07 -18.71 -6.29
N LEU A 175 10.64 -19.90 -6.08
CA LEU A 175 11.58 -20.52 -7.03
C LEU A 175 10.87 -21.02 -8.30
N ASN A 176 9.68 -21.62 -8.17
CA ASN A 176 8.88 -22.06 -9.30
C ASN A 176 8.35 -20.87 -10.11
N ALA A 177 7.97 -19.76 -9.48
CA ALA A 177 7.60 -18.51 -10.16
C ALA A 177 8.79 -17.92 -10.93
N LEU A 178 10.00 -17.95 -10.38
CA LEU A 178 11.23 -17.53 -11.04
C LEU A 178 11.58 -18.42 -12.23
N VAL A 179 11.45 -19.76 -12.10
CA VAL A 179 11.70 -20.72 -13.19
C VAL A 179 10.67 -20.57 -14.30
N GLN A 180 9.39 -20.40 -13.99
CA GLN A 180 8.34 -20.15 -15.00
C GLN A 180 8.56 -18.81 -15.73
N ASN A 181 8.95 -17.76 -15.04
CA ASN A 181 9.31 -16.49 -15.66
C ASN A 181 10.54 -16.62 -16.58
N ALA A 182 11.55 -17.39 -16.19
CA ALA A 182 12.73 -17.66 -17.02
C ALA A 182 12.39 -18.48 -18.26
N LEU A 183 11.49 -19.46 -18.15
CA LEU A 183 11.00 -20.25 -19.28
C LEU A 183 10.17 -19.42 -20.28
N VAL A 184 9.32 -18.53 -19.79
CA VAL A 184 8.55 -17.59 -20.62
C VAL A 184 9.48 -16.60 -21.34
N GLN A 185 10.49 -16.07 -20.66
CA GLN A 185 11.51 -15.19 -21.26
C GLN A 185 12.31 -15.92 -22.34
N ASN A 186 12.73 -17.15 -22.10
CA ASN A 186 13.43 -17.96 -23.08
C ASN A 186 12.54 -18.29 -24.30
N ALA A 187 11.27 -18.59 -24.12
CA ALA A 187 10.32 -18.82 -25.22
C ALA A 187 10.11 -17.55 -26.06
N LEU A 188 10.08 -16.37 -25.46
CA LEU A 188 9.97 -15.08 -26.15
C LEU A 188 11.24 -14.78 -26.97
N VAL A 189 12.43 -15.06 -26.41
CA VAL A 189 13.71 -14.92 -27.12
C VAL A 189 13.82 -15.90 -28.31
N GLN A 190 13.40 -17.13 -28.12
CA GLN A 190 13.36 -18.14 -29.20
C GLN A 190 12.39 -17.74 -30.32
N ASN A 191 11.20 -17.25 -29.99
CA ASN A 191 10.24 -16.73 -30.98
C ASN A 191 10.77 -15.52 -31.74
N ALA A 192 11.47 -14.60 -31.07
CA ALA A 192 12.11 -13.45 -31.73
C ALA A 192 13.23 -13.87 -32.66
N LEU A 193 14.02 -14.88 -32.31
CA LEU A 193 15.08 -15.45 -33.16
C LEU A 193 14.50 -16.14 -34.39
N VAL A 194 13.40 -16.89 -34.24
CA VAL A 194 12.70 -17.54 -35.37
C VAL A 194 12.09 -16.49 -36.32
N GLN A 195 11.48 -15.42 -35.79
CA GLN A 195 10.95 -14.33 -36.57
C GLN A 195 12.06 -13.58 -37.33
N ASN A 196 13.20 -13.30 -36.71
CA ASN A 196 14.35 -12.69 -37.36
C ASN A 196 14.95 -13.58 -38.47
N ALA A 197 15.02 -14.90 -38.25
CA ALA A 197 15.46 -15.85 -39.27
C ALA A 197 14.50 -15.91 -40.46
N LEU A 198 13.19 -15.82 -40.23
CA LEU A 198 12.17 -15.74 -41.28
C LEU A 198 12.27 -14.44 -42.09
N VAL A 199 12.54 -13.30 -41.47
CA VAL A 199 12.73 -12.01 -42.11
C VAL A 199 14.03 -12.01 -42.93
N GLN A 200 15.12 -12.59 -42.45
CA GLN A 200 16.37 -12.71 -43.20
C GLN A 200 16.23 -13.64 -44.40
N ASN A 201 15.52 -14.76 -44.29
CA ASN A 201 15.22 -15.64 -45.43
C ASN A 201 14.31 -14.99 -46.48
N ALA A 202 13.38 -14.12 -46.08
CA ALA A 202 12.56 -13.35 -47.01
C ALA A 202 13.37 -12.28 -47.76
N LEU A 203 14.38 -11.68 -47.14
CA LEU A 203 15.28 -10.71 -47.76
C LEU A 203 16.27 -11.34 -48.78
N VAL A 204 16.65 -12.61 -48.55
CA VAL A 204 17.55 -13.34 -49.47
C VAL A 204 16.83 -13.76 -50.79
N GLN A 205 15.50 -13.86 -50.80
CA GLN A 205 14.72 -14.23 -51.97
C GLN A 205 14.36 -13.06 -52.91
N THR A 206 14.72 -11.82 -52.60
CA THR A 206 14.32 -10.62 -53.39
C THR A 206 15.47 -9.83 -54.02
N THR A 207 16.71 -10.35 -54.07
CA THR A 207 17.79 -9.67 -54.78
C THR A 207 18.07 -10.34 -56.17
N PRO A 208 17.98 -9.59 -57.28
CA PRO A 208 18.35 -10.11 -58.62
C PRO A 208 19.87 -10.21 -58.74
N THR A 209 20.32 -11.31 -59.34
CA THR A 209 21.72 -11.62 -59.64
C THR A 209 22.30 -10.66 -60.65
N PRO A 210 23.46 -10.02 -60.45
CA PRO A 210 24.24 -9.38 -61.50
C PRO A 210 25.20 -10.41 -62.14
N PRO A 211 25.62 -10.19 -63.39
CA PRO A 211 26.32 -11.18 -64.18
C PRO A 211 27.80 -11.33 -63.86
N ASN A 212 28.27 -12.53 -64.07
CA ASN A 212 29.61 -13.07 -63.98
C ASN A 212 30.69 -12.21 -64.69
N LEU A 213 31.78 -11.88 -63.97
CA LEU A 213 33.10 -11.69 -64.55
C LEU A 213 34.13 -12.36 -63.66
N GLY A 214 34.93 -13.24 -64.32
CA GLY A 214 35.81 -14.19 -63.66
C GLY A 214 37.10 -13.62 -63.14
N GLY A 215 37.81 -14.48 -62.39
CA GLY A 215 39.24 -14.38 -62.25
C GLY A 215 39.79 -14.55 -60.84
N GLU A 216 40.37 -15.71 -60.64
CA GLU A 216 41.57 -16.01 -59.85
C GLU A 216 41.48 -16.29 -58.36
N GLU A 217 41.96 -17.47 -58.11
CA GLU A 217 42.35 -18.08 -56.80
C GLU A 217 43.30 -17.20 -56.01
N ASN A 218 43.12 -17.20 -54.69
CA ASN A 218 44.26 -17.45 -53.79
C ASN A 218 43.82 -17.92 -52.39
N THR A 219 44.41 -19.04 -52.04
CA THR A 219 44.46 -19.69 -50.74
C THR A 219 45.07 -18.78 -49.68
N LEU A 220 44.60 -18.86 -48.44
CA LEU A 220 45.40 -19.18 -47.27
C LEU A 220 44.66 -18.89 -45.93
N ALA A 221 44.78 -19.89 -45.08
CA ALA A 221 44.98 -19.88 -43.63
C ALA A 221 43.78 -19.64 -42.72
N ALA A 222 43.48 -20.69 -42.04
CA ALA A 222 42.73 -20.76 -40.78
C ALA A 222 43.54 -20.08 -39.63
N GLU A 223 42.90 -19.24 -38.84
CA GLU A 223 43.33 -18.93 -37.49
C GLU A 223 42.16 -18.87 -36.54
N SER A 224 42.16 -19.84 -35.66
CA SER A 224 41.87 -19.97 -34.25
C SER A 224 40.93 -18.97 -33.57
N ALA A 225 39.87 -19.55 -33.01
CA ALA A 225 38.99 -18.99 -32.02
C ALA A 225 39.76 -18.60 -30.69
N PRO A 226 39.36 -17.53 -30.03
CA PRO A 226 39.90 -17.23 -28.70
C PRO A 226 39.19 -18.05 -27.63
N THR A 227 40.00 -18.78 -26.88
CA THR A 227 39.65 -19.53 -25.67
C THR A 227 39.21 -18.58 -24.58
N VAL A 228 38.01 -18.80 -24.03
CA VAL A 228 37.55 -18.14 -22.81
C VAL A 228 38.28 -18.74 -21.63
N VAL A 229 39.13 -17.97 -20.98
CA VAL A 229 39.77 -18.33 -19.71
C VAL A 229 38.77 -18.07 -18.58
N MET A 230 38.34 -19.14 -17.97
CA MET A 230 37.68 -19.09 -16.66
C MET A 230 38.70 -18.76 -15.57
N VAL A 231 38.52 -17.60 -14.92
CA VAL A 231 39.26 -17.26 -13.71
C VAL A 231 38.44 -17.70 -12.51
N SER A 232 38.91 -18.69 -11.78
CA SER A 232 38.37 -19.13 -10.49
C SER A 232 38.69 -18.09 -9.42
N PRO A 233 37.79 -17.87 -8.42
CA PRO A 233 38.11 -16.97 -7.30
C PRO A 233 39.14 -17.62 -6.36
N PRO A 234 39.99 -16.81 -5.71
CA PRO A 234 41.04 -17.32 -4.83
C PRO A 234 40.46 -17.85 -3.52
N GLU A 235 40.96 -18.98 -3.12
CA GLU A 235 40.75 -19.62 -1.81
C GLU A 235 41.28 -18.68 -0.70
N LEU A 236 40.46 -18.43 0.31
CA LEU A 236 40.85 -17.78 1.56
C LEU A 236 41.61 -18.78 2.44
N GLY A 237 42.92 -18.69 2.37
CA GLY A 237 43.81 -19.36 3.30
C GLY A 237 43.71 -18.74 4.69
N GLY A 238 43.48 -19.59 5.68
CA GLY A 238 43.42 -19.19 7.08
C GLY A 238 44.78 -18.71 7.61
N ALA A 239 44.78 -17.55 8.25
CA ALA A 239 45.81 -17.12 9.15
C ALA A 239 45.20 -16.88 10.54
N ARG A 240 45.48 -17.78 11.46
CA ARG A 240 45.34 -17.58 12.91
C ARG A 240 46.39 -16.54 13.32
N GLY A 241 45.91 -15.37 13.74
CA GLY A 241 46.71 -14.38 14.45
C GLY A 241 45.88 -13.81 15.58
N GLY A 242 46.17 -14.22 16.79
CA GLY A 242 45.51 -13.73 18.00
C GLY A 242 45.82 -12.26 18.21
N LEU A 243 44.76 -11.51 18.45
CA LEU A 243 44.83 -10.19 19.08
C LEU A 243 44.13 -10.26 20.41
N ASN A 244 44.90 -10.09 21.45
CA ASN A 244 44.52 -10.05 22.84
C ASN A 244 43.34 -9.10 23.07
N SER A 245 42.30 -9.67 23.66
CA SER A 245 41.20 -8.97 24.31
C SER A 245 41.72 -8.13 25.47
N THR A 246 41.59 -6.81 25.34
CA THR A 246 41.61 -5.93 26.50
C THR A 246 40.26 -5.18 26.56
N PHE A 247 39.22 -5.93 26.80
CA PHE A 247 37.97 -5.40 27.34
C PHE A 247 37.77 -6.04 28.72
N GLY A 248 38.38 -5.37 29.73
CA GLY A 248 38.18 -5.69 31.13
C GLY A 248 36.75 -5.32 31.55
N ARG A 249 36.13 -6.27 32.23
CA ARG A 249 34.92 -6.08 33.01
C ARG A 249 34.94 -4.75 33.79
N LEU A 250 33.96 -3.91 33.60
CA LEU A 250 33.56 -2.87 34.55
C LEU A 250 32.16 -3.18 35.07
N LEU A 251 32.12 -3.71 36.27
CA LEU A 251 30.96 -3.67 37.16
C LEU A 251 30.73 -2.23 37.65
N PRO A 252 29.50 -1.84 38.05
CA PRO A 252 29.18 -0.47 38.41
C PRO A 252 29.72 -0.17 39.82
N SER A 253 30.73 0.65 39.91
CA SER A 253 31.12 1.32 41.13
C SER A 253 31.72 2.67 40.79
N GLU A 254 31.10 3.69 41.34
CA GLU A 254 31.61 5.02 41.66
C GLU A 254 32.42 5.79 40.64
N HIS A 255 31.86 6.92 40.26
CA HIS A 255 32.44 7.99 39.46
C HIS A 255 33.88 8.28 39.81
N LYS A 256 34.79 8.05 38.86
CA LYS A 256 36.03 8.81 38.70
C LYS A 256 35.99 9.51 37.33
N ASN A 257 35.98 10.84 37.41
CA ASN A 257 36.10 11.78 36.31
C ASN A 257 37.28 11.41 35.38
N ASN A 258 36.99 10.90 34.21
CA ASN A 258 37.84 11.02 33.05
C ASN A 258 37.23 12.11 32.14
N GLY A 259 37.96 13.18 31.93
CA GLY A 259 37.71 14.47 31.36
C GLY A 259 36.90 14.61 30.06
N HIS A 260 35.76 13.95 29.93
CA HIS A 260 34.78 14.28 28.91
C HIS A 260 33.72 15.19 29.54
N SER A 261 33.58 16.39 29.00
CA SER A 261 32.52 17.32 29.38
C SER A 261 31.16 16.58 29.34
N CYS A 262 30.47 16.51 30.48
CA CYS A 262 29.11 15.95 30.56
C CYS A 262 28.05 16.88 29.92
N THR A 263 28.51 17.96 29.25
CA THR A 263 27.68 19.01 28.67
C THR A 263 28.12 19.34 27.25
N TYR A 264 27.15 19.80 26.45
CA TYR A 264 27.39 20.42 25.14
C TYR A 264 26.88 21.86 25.20
N LYS A 265 27.76 22.87 24.99
CA LYS A 265 27.43 24.30 25.14
C LYS A 265 26.70 24.58 26.47
N ASP A 266 27.24 24.07 27.57
CA ASP A 266 26.72 24.18 28.94
C ASP A 266 25.40 23.46 29.22
N ILE A 267 24.84 22.75 28.28
CA ILE A 267 23.63 21.94 28.43
C ILE A 267 24.01 20.48 28.72
N PRO A 268 23.50 19.85 29.79
CA PRO A 268 23.75 18.44 30.08
C PRO A 268 23.26 17.54 28.95
N TYR A 269 24.07 16.55 28.53
CA TYR A 269 23.68 15.59 27.49
C TYR A 269 22.37 14.85 27.85
N SER A 270 22.11 14.58 29.13
CA SER A 270 20.85 13.95 29.56
C SER A 270 19.62 14.78 29.22
N GLN A 271 19.70 16.11 29.32
CA GLN A 271 18.59 17.00 28.94
C GLN A 271 18.42 17.03 27.40
N ILE A 272 19.50 17.04 26.65
CA ILE A 272 19.46 17.01 25.19
C ILE A 272 18.87 15.69 24.69
N VAL A 273 19.28 14.56 25.25
CA VAL A 273 18.77 13.22 24.96
C VAL A 273 17.27 13.13 25.25
N GLN A 274 16.85 13.63 26.41
CA GLN A 274 15.42 13.61 26.79
C GLN A 274 14.57 14.51 25.90
N ALA A 275 15.01 15.73 25.62
CA ALA A 275 14.32 16.65 24.71
C ALA A 275 14.21 16.08 23.28
N LEU A 276 15.27 15.42 22.81
CA LEU A 276 15.27 14.77 21.51
C LEU A 276 14.34 13.55 21.45
N LEU A 277 14.28 12.74 22.50
CA LEU A 277 13.31 11.63 22.64
C LEU A 277 11.87 12.14 22.53
N TRP A 278 11.54 13.21 23.24
CA TRP A 278 10.23 13.85 23.16
C TRP A 278 9.94 14.44 21.76
N LYS A 279 10.91 15.11 21.17
CA LYS A 279 10.79 15.68 19.82
C LYS A 279 10.55 14.60 18.75
N LEU A 280 11.17 13.43 18.92
CA LEU A 280 11.01 12.28 18.02
C LEU A 280 9.78 11.40 18.32
N GLY A 281 8.98 11.74 19.34
CA GLY A 281 7.73 11.07 19.66
C GLY A 281 7.85 9.83 20.56
N TYR A 282 9.04 9.53 21.10
CA TYR A 282 9.26 8.38 22.00
C TYR A 282 8.84 8.62 23.45
N GLY A 283 8.54 9.87 23.85
CA GLY A 283 8.23 10.24 25.21
C GLY A 283 9.43 10.07 26.16
N ASP A 284 9.23 9.47 27.35
CA ASP A 284 10.30 9.23 28.31
C ASP A 284 11.22 8.06 27.95
N ALA A 285 10.70 7.06 27.24
CA ALA A 285 11.46 5.91 26.75
C ALA A 285 10.73 5.21 25.59
N PRO A 286 11.47 4.59 24.65
CA PRO A 286 10.87 3.81 23.56
C PRO A 286 10.21 2.52 24.07
N ALA A 287 9.17 2.06 23.39
CA ALA A 287 8.48 0.83 23.72
C ALA A 287 9.36 -0.42 23.48
N GLU A 288 8.97 -1.55 24.09
CA GLU A 288 9.63 -2.83 23.82
C GLU A 288 9.44 -3.24 22.36
N GLY A 289 10.55 -3.54 21.65
CA GLY A 289 10.57 -3.78 20.21
C GLY A 289 10.99 -2.58 19.37
N GLU A 290 11.01 -1.36 19.93
CA GLU A 290 11.42 -0.12 19.22
C GLU A 290 12.77 0.41 19.67
N ARG A 291 13.34 -0.19 20.73
CA ARG A 291 14.56 0.29 21.37
C ARG A 291 15.74 0.43 20.40
N ASN A 292 15.92 -0.53 19.50
CA ASN A 292 16.97 -0.49 18.50
C ASN A 292 16.77 0.61 17.46
N THR A 293 15.53 0.79 16.99
CA THR A 293 15.18 1.86 16.04
C THR A 293 15.37 3.23 16.66
N ALA A 294 14.93 3.41 17.92
CA ALA A 294 15.13 4.64 18.67
C ALA A 294 16.62 4.93 18.89
N LEU A 295 17.41 3.91 19.29
CA LEU A 295 18.85 4.04 19.48
C LEU A 295 19.55 4.44 18.18
N TYR A 296 19.20 3.81 17.06
CA TYR A 296 19.74 4.17 15.74
C TYR A 296 19.40 5.62 15.36
N THR A 297 18.13 5.99 15.51
CA THR A 297 17.65 7.35 15.18
C THR A 297 18.31 8.39 16.07
N MET A 298 18.32 8.20 17.37
CA MET A 298 18.97 9.09 18.33
C MET A 298 20.47 9.26 18.02
N SER A 299 21.16 8.18 17.70
CA SER A 299 22.58 8.22 17.34
C SER A 299 22.85 9.06 16.10
N ARG A 300 21.96 9.01 15.08
CA ARG A 300 22.07 9.82 13.86
C ARG A 300 21.97 11.33 14.12
N TYR A 301 21.19 11.75 15.11
CA TYR A 301 21.07 13.16 15.50
C TYR A 301 22.21 13.59 16.46
N LEU A 302 22.49 12.79 17.48
CA LEU A 302 23.45 13.14 18.51
C LEU A 302 24.91 13.08 18.04
N ARG A 303 25.22 12.34 16.96
CA ARG A 303 26.59 12.26 16.41
C ARG A 303 27.19 13.64 16.08
N PHE A 304 26.37 14.64 15.73
CA PHE A 304 26.83 16.01 15.41
C PHE A 304 27.35 16.79 16.64
N ILE A 305 26.87 16.46 17.83
CA ILE A 305 27.31 17.06 19.09
C ILE A 305 28.30 16.17 19.86
N CYS A 306 28.53 14.97 19.33
CA CYS A 306 29.47 14.00 19.89
C CYS A 306 30.71 13.81 19.01
N ASP A 307 30.96 14.68 18.03
CA ASP A 307 32.08 14.66 17.11
C ASP A 307 32.20 13.33 16.31
N PHE A 308 31.07 12.65 16.08
CA PHE A 308 31.00 11.33 15.46
C PHE A 308 31.70 10.22 16.24
N ASP A 309 31.99 10.46 17.55
CA ASP A 309 32.64 9.50 18.42
C ASP A 309 31.64 8.45 18.95
N GLU A 310 31.87 7.19 18.54
CA GLU A 310 31.05 6.06 18.94
C GLU A 310 31.06 5.78 20.46
N GLN A 311 32.22 6.02 21.11
CA GLN A 311 32.35 5.79 22.56
C GLN A 311 31.59 6.86 23.35
N LYS A 312 31.64 8.10 22.88
CA LYS A 312 30.90 9.21 23.48
C LYS A 312 29.38 8.99 23.34
N LEU A 313 28.91 8.55 22.15
CA LEU A 313 27.52 8.20 21.94
C LEU A 313 27.08 7.05 22.84
N PHE A 314 27.88 6.00 22.97
CA PHE A 314 27.60 4.89 23.87
C PHE A 314 27.47 5.33 25.34
N ALA A 315 28.28 6.27 25.76
CA ALA A 315 28.28 6.76 27.14
C ALA A 315 27.06 7.66 27.47
N ILE A 316 26.52 8.41 26.51
CA ILE A 316 25.43 9.38 26.74
C ILE A 316 24.03 8.83 26.44
N LEU A 317 23.93 7.82 25.55
CA LEU A 317 22.66 7.24 25.16
C LEU A 317 22.16 6.22 26.21
N PRO A 318 20.88 6.24 26.58
CA PRO A 318 20.29 5.18 27.39
C PRO A 318 20.16 3.89 26.56
N HIS A 319 20.53 2.76 27.17
CA HIS A 319 20.53 1.46 26.48
C HIS A 319 19.19 0.73 26.51
N TRP A 320 18.26 1.17 27.37
CA TRP A 320 16.91 0.59 27.54
C TRP A 320 16.88 -0.93 27.72
N GLY A 321 17.95 -1.51 28.33
CA GLY A 321 18.07 -2.95 28.55
C GLY A 321 18.53 -3.76 27.34
N LEU A 322 18.97 -3.12 26.25
CA LEU A 322 19.62 -3.79 25.13
C LEU A 322 21.04 -4.27 25.53
N PRO A 323 21.49 -5.42 25.03
CA PRO A 323 22.85 -5.89 25.24
C PRO A 323 23.90 -4.94 24.65
N ASP A 324 25.02 -4.72 25.35
CA ASP A 324 26.06 -3.78 24.94
C ASP A 324 26.58 -4.01 23.50
N HIS A 325 26.71 -5.26 23.07
CA HIS A 325 27.14 -5.56 21.71
C HIS A 325 26.16 -5.10 20.64
N GLU A 326 24.87 -5.14 20.94
CA GLU A 326 23.80 -4.67 20.07
C GLU A 326 23.77 -3.14 20.02
N VAL A 327 23.93 -2.47 21.18
CA VAL A 327 24.03 -1.03 21.30
C VAL A 327 25.23 -0.51 20.48
N ILE A 328 26.41 -1.11 20.65
CA ILE A 328 27.63 -0.74 19.90
C ILE A 328 27.44 -0.92 18.39
N SER A 329 26.87 -2.05 17.97
CA SER A 329 26.61 -2.33 16.55
C SER A 329 25.65 -1.30 15.94
N THR A 330 24.61 -0.93 16.66
CA THR A 330 23.60 0.04 16.23
C THR A 330 24.17 1.44 16.13
N ILE A 331 24.93 1.90 17.14
CA ILE A 331 25.63 3.20 17.11
C ILE A 331 26.60 3.26 15.95
N LYS A 332 27.42 2.23 15.75
CA LYS A 332 28.38 2.16 14.65
C LYS A 332 27.71 2.26 13.29
N SER A 333 26.60 1.56 13.11
CA SER A 333 25.79 1.63 11.89
C SER A 333 25.23 3.04 11.67
N ALA A 334 24.75 3.71 12.73
CA ALA A 334 24.22 5.06 12.67
C ALA A 334 25.29 6.10 12.33
N VAL A 335 26.48 5.99 12.94
CA VAL A 335 27.62 6.88 12.66
C VAL A 335 28.13 6.72 11.23
N ALA A 336 28.18 5.48 10.72
CA ALA A 336 28.60 5.19 9.36
C ALA A 336 27.54 5.53 8.29
N SER A 337 26.30 5.78 8.69
CA SER A 337 25.22 6.13 7.74
C SER A 337 25.50 7.46 7.03
N VAL A 338 24.78 7.74 5.94
CA VAL A 338 24.92 8.97 5.13
C VAL A 338 25.01 10.20 6.03
N ARG A 339 26.03 11.02 5.81
CA ARG A 339 26.33 12.21 6.61
C ARG A 339 25.82 13.44 5.88
N PRO A 340 24.85 14.19 6.45
CA PRO A 340 24.60 15.56 6.02
C PRO A 340 25.85 16.43 6.24
N THR A 341 25.97 17.50 5.47
CA THR A 341 27.06 18.49 5.64
C THR A 341 26.90 19.25 6.97
N ASP A 342 25.66 19.52 7.37
CA ASP A 342 25.31 20.31 8.54
C ASP A 342 24.48 19.57 9.56
N MET A 343 24.39 20.09 10.78
CA MET A 343 23.54 19.57 11.83
C MET A 343 22.07 19.70 11.42
N PRO A 344 21.26 18.61 11.53
CA PRO A 344 19.84 18.65 11.17
C PRO A 344 19.05 19.72 11.92
N SER A 345 18.07 20.33 11.24
CA SER A 345 17.21 21.41 11.80
C SER A 345 16.54 21.02 13.11
N GLN A 346 15.99 19.80 13.18
CA GLN A 346 15.36 19.28 14.41
C GLN A 346 16.33 19.23 15.60
N MET A 347 17.59 18.92 15.37
CA MET A 347 18.61 18.95 16.41
C MET A 347 18.97 20.38 16.81
N LYS A 348 19.05 21.33 15.85
CA LYS A 348 19.22 22.74 16.08
C LYS A 348 18.07 23.31 16.94
N GLU A 349 16.82 22.92 16.63
CA GLU A 349 15.62 23.32 17.39
C GLU A 349 15.65 22.81 18.84
N VAL A 350 16.02 21.53 19.03
CA VAL A 350 16.16 20.95 20.38
C VAL A 350 17.20 21.73 21.19
N LEU A 351 18.35 22.00 20.61
CA LEU A 351 19.43 22.76 21.28
C LEU A 351 19.01 24.22 21.59
N SER A 352 18.33 24.88 20.66
CA SER A 352 17.80 26.23 20.83
C SER A 352 16.73 26.30 21.94
N SER A 353 15.82 25.32 21.98
CA SER A 353 14.79 25.21 23.05
C SER A 353 15.38 25.02 24.45
N LEU A 354 16.60 24.45 24.54
CA LEU A 354 17.35 24.27 25.78
C LEU A 354 18.28 25.43 26.10
N GLY A 355 18.26 26.52 25.29
CA GLY A 355 19.03 27.74 25.56
C GLY A 355 20.45 27.74 24.99
N ALA A 356 20.83 26.80 24.12
CA ALA A 356 22.07 26.90 23.37
C ALA A 356 21.99 28.11 22.44
N ALA A 357 22.98 29.01 22.50
CA ALA A 357 23.17 30.01 21.45
C ALA A 357 23.55 29.30 20.15
N MET A 358 22.57 28.98 19.36
CA MET A 358 22.70 28.53 17.99
C MET A 358 22.26 29.68 17.11
N GLU A 359 23.03 29.99 16.07
CA GLU A 359 22.46 30.62 14.91
C GLU A 359 21.45 29.63 14.36
N VAL A 360 20.26 29.65 14.90
CA VAL A 360 19.09 29.22 14.16
C VAL A 360 18.98 30.28 13.09
N GLU A 361 19.52 30.04 11.92
CA GLU A 361 18.79 30.44 10.75
C GLU A 361 17.39 29.83 10.95
N THR A 362 16.51 30.55 11.59
CA THR A 362 15.12 30.51 11.28
C THR A 362 15.02 31.03 9.83
N GLU A 363 15.48 30.23 8.89
CA GLU A 363 14.56 29.92 7.84
C GLU A 363 13.36 29.28 8.59
N LYS A 364 12.42 30.16 9.06
CA LYS A 364 11.05 29.99 8.58
C LYS A 364 11.30 29.41 7.19
N ALA A 365 10.87 28.17 6.90
CA ALA A 365 10.49 27.90 5.53
C ALA A 365 9.68 29.15 5.15
N GLU A 366 10.36 30.25 4.88
CA GLU A 366 9.93 31.25 3.96
C GLU A 366 9.64 30.34 2.82
N ASP A 367 8.34 30.15 2.62
CA ASP A 367 7.83 29.68 1.36
C ASP A 367 8.85 30.17 0.35
N SER A 368 9.79 29.28 -0.04
CA SER A 368 10.67 29.57 -1.19
C SER A 368 9.68 30.03 -2.20
N PRO A 369 9.74 31.32 -2.67
CA PRO A 369 8.61 31.87 -3.37
C PRO A 369 8.30 30.83 -4.43
N ILE A 370 7.23 30.10 -4.17
CA ILE A 370 6.76 29.05 -5.07
C ILE A 370 6.67 29.80 -6.35
N PRO A 371 7.36 29.38 -7.44
CA PRO A 371 7.35 30.14 -8.65
C PRO A 371 5.90 30.48 -8.89
N THR A 372 5.55 31.73 -8.62
CA THR A 372 4.24 32.25 -8.95
C THR A 372 4.02 31.78 -10.36
N VAL A 373 2.89 31.16 -10.62
CA VAL A 373 2.53 30.69 -11.95
C VAL A 373 2.98 31.80 -12.91
N ASP A 374 4.14 31.58 -13.56
CA ASP A 374 4.74 32.58 -14.42
C ASP A 374 3.69 32.95 -15.47
N ASN A 375 3.67 34.22 -15.90
CA ASN A 375 2.75 34.71 -16.94
C ASN A 375 3.01 34.04 -18.32
N GLU A 376 3.74 32.96 -18.39
CA GLU A 376 4.15 32.25 -19.59
C GLU A 376 3.88 30.74 -19.44
N LEU A 377 2.63 30.37 -19.49
CA LEU A 377 2.20 28.97 -19.47
C LEU A 377 1.92 28.44 -20.89
N PRO A 378 2.02 27.12 -21.12
CA PRO A 378 1.54 26.53 -22.37
C PRO A 378 0.05 26.79 -22.61
N ASP A 379 -0.30 27.26 -23.80
CA ASP A 379 -1.63 27.53 -24.36
C ASP A 379 -2.87 27.39 -23.42
N ILE A 380 -3.54 26.21 -23.39
CA ILE A 380 -4.74 25.98 -22.54
C ILE A 380 -4.49 26.35 -21.08
N LEU A 381 -3.29 26.05 -20.56
CA LEU A 381 -2.94 26.35 -19.17
C LEU A 381 -2.89 27.85 -18.93
N GLN A 382 -2.42 28.63 -19.90
CA GLN A 382 -2.46 30.09 -19.82
C GLN A 382 -3.92 30.62 -19.81
N ASP A 383 -4.76 30.08 -20.72
CA ASP A 383 -6.16 30.45 -20.77
C ASP A 383 -6.89 30.19 -19.45
N LEU A 384 -6.66 29.00 -18.85
CA LEU A 384 -7.23 28.63 -17.55
C LEU A 384 -6.77 29.56 -16.44
N ALA A 385 -5.45 29.85 -16.38
CA ALA A 385 -4.88 30.75 -15.37
C ALA A 385 -5.42 32.19 -15.50
N ASP A 386 -5.63 32.68 -16.73
CA ASP A 386 -6.12 34.04 -17.00
C ASP A 386 -7.61 34.22 -16.64
N HIS A 387 -8.37 33.13 -16.58
CA HIS A 387 -9.78 33.12 -16.19
C HIS A 387 -9.98 32.91 -14.69
N ALA A 388 -8.98 32.33 -13.98
CA ALA A 388 -9.04 32.12 -12.54
C ALA A 388 -8.59 33.38 -11.76
N PRO A 389 -9.23 33.68 -10.61
CA PRO A 389 -8.68 34.66 -9.66
C PRO A 389 -7.35 34.14 -9.11
N GLU A 390 -6.47 35.05 -8.68
CA GLU A 390 -5.09 34.77 -8.31
C GLU A 390 -4.98 33.58 -7.32
N GLU A 391 -5.85 33.57 -6.31
CA GLU A 391 -5.87 32.58 -5.25
C GLU A 391 -6.29 31.16 -5.74
N PHE A 392 -6.88 31.06 -6.94
CA PHE A 392 -7.37 29.80 -7.52
C PHE A 392 -6.56 29.33 -8.72
N LYS A 393 -5.66 30.15 -9.28
CA LYS A 393 -4.86 29.80 -10.46
C LYS A 393 -4.17 28.45 -10.34
N GLU A 394 -3.52 28.23 -9.21
CA GLU A 394 -2.81 26.99 -8.95
C GLU A 394 -3.75 25.78 -8.92
N ALA A 395 -4.86 25.90 -8.17
CA ALA A 395 -5.83 24.81 -8.06
C ALA A 395 -6.48 24.48 -9.39
N THR A 396 -6.78 25.50 -10.21
CA THR A 396 -7.28 25.39 -11.57
C THR A 396 -6.30 24.61 -12.44
N LEU A 397 -5.03 24.99 -12.47
CA LEU A 397 -4.02 24.29 -13.26
C LEU A 397 -3.82 22.83 -12.82
N MET A 398 -3.86 22.58 -11.52
CA MET A 398 -3.67 21.22 -11.00
C MET A 398 -4.89 20.33 -11.22
N ALA A 399 -6.12 20.87 -11.12
CA ALA A 399 -7.36 20.17 -11.43
C ALA A 399 -7.48 19.82 -12.92
N ALA A 400 -6.97 20.66 -13.81
CA ALA A 400 -6.97 20.41 -15.24
C ALA A 400 -6.10 19.19 -15.66
N MET A 401 -5.03 18.86 -14.91
CA MET A 401 -4.09 17.80 -15.31
C MET A 401 -4.73 16.42 -15.52
N PRO A 402 -5.59 15.90 -14.63
CA PRO A 402 -6.29 14.63 -14.87
C PRO A 402 -7.21 14.68 -16.10
N MET A 403 -7.83 15.82 -16.39
CA MET A 403 -8.69 16.00 -17.55
C MET A 403 -7.88 15.98 -18.84
N LEU A 404 -6.83 16.81 -18.92
CA LEU A 404 -5.92 16.87 -20.08
C LEU A 404 -5.18 15.54 -20.27
N GLY A 405 -4.78 14.86 -19.19
CA GLY A 405 -4.19 13.53 -19.25
C GLY A 405 -5.16 12.47 -19.79
N THR A 406 -6.46 12.64 -19.60
CA THR A 406 -7.48 11.75 -20.16
C THR A 406 -7.68 12.01 -21.64
N LEU A 407 -7.54 13.25 -22.09
CA LEU A 407 -7.55 13.61 -23.52
C LEU A 407 -6.30 13.04 -24.22
N ALA A 408 -5.12 13.30 -23.69
CA ALA A 408 -3.83 12.84 -24.24
C ALA A 408 -3.58 11.32 -24.06
N THR A 409 -4.63 10.53 -24.15
CA THR A 409 -4.63 9.10 -23.80
C THR A 409 -3.75 8.24 -24.71
N GLY A 410 -3.46 8.66 -25.95
CA GLY A 410 -2.65 7.94 -26.95
C GLY A 410 -1.15 8.04 -26.71
N ILE A 411 -0.70 8.97 -25.84
CA ILE A 411 0.74 9.23 -25.63
C ILE A 411 1.32 8.34 -24.52
N ARG A 412 2.54 7.88 -24.79
CA ARG A 412 3.39 7.15 -23.85
C ARG A 412 4.76 7.82 -23.82
N ALA A 413 5.34 8.00 -22.65
CA ALA A 413 6.63 8.65 -22.51
C ALA A 413 7.57 7.87 -21.58
N ARG A 414 8.86 7.86 -21.90
CA ARG A 414 9.88 7.16 -21.12
C ARG A 414 10.44 8.06 -20.01
N TYR A 415 10.28 7.62 -18.77
CA TYR A 415 10.83 8.32 -17.61
C TYR A 415 12.28 7.88 -17.33
N ASN A 416 13.00 8.64 -16.47
CA ASN A 416 14.40 8.40 -16.09
C ASN A 416 14.67 6.98 -15.56
N ASP A 417 13.67 6.30 -14.97
CA ASP A 417 13.80 4.92 -14.50
C ASP A 417 13.66 3.87 -15.63
N GLY A 418 13.57 4.32 -16.87
CA GLY A 418 13.41 3.50 -18.07
C GLY A 418 12.00 2.98 -18.32
N LYS A 419 11.05 3.25 -17.43
CA LYS A 419 9.67 2.78 -17.59
C LYS A 419 8.85 3.72 -18.46
N ILE A 420 7.93 3.11 -19.21
CA ILE A 420 6.94 3.83 -19.98
C ILE A 420 5.82 4.28 -19.04
N ASN A 421 5.49 5.56 -19.11
CA ASN A 421 4.43 6.20 -18.36
C ASN A 421 3.41 6.84 -19.32
N SER A 422 2.18 7.04 -18.84
CA SER A 422 1.19 7.90 -19.45
C SER A 422 0.76 8.99 -18.48
N ALA A 423 0.05 9.99 -18.94
CA ALA A 423 -0.41 11.13 -18.14
C ALA A 423 -1.58 10.72 -17.21
N SER A 424 -1.28 9.90 -16.20
CA SER A 424 -2.24 9.42 -15.20
C SER A 424 -2.07 10.16 -13.89
N PHE A 425 -3.13 10.83 -13.40
CA PHE A 425 -3.12 11.66 -12.20
C PHE A 425 -4.27 11.31 -11.26
N ILE A 426 -4.05 11.50 -9.97
CA ILE A 426 -5.07 11.51 -8.94
C ILE A 426 -4.92 12.84 -8.20
N VAL A 427 -5.86 13.76 -8.37
CA VAL A 427 -5.84 15.09 -7.74
C VAL A 427 -6.94 15.16 -6.69
N ASP A 428 -6.58 15.65 -5.49
CA ASP A 428 -7.49 15.88 -4.37
C ASP A 428 -7.51 17.37 -4.02
N ILE A 429 -8.66 18.02 -4.15
CA ILE A 429 -8.85 19.44 -3.84
C ILE A 429 -9.49 19.58 -2.47
N GLU A 430 -8.66 19.93 -1.50
CA GLU A 430 -9.07 20.11 -0.11
C GLU A 430 -9.45 21.56 0.15
N ALA A 431 -10.70 21.81 0.57
CA ALA A 431 -11.16 23.13 0.94
C ALA A 431 -12.30 23.11 1.97
N PRO A 432 -12.41 24.12 2.84
CA PRO A 432 -13.58 24.32 3.69
C PRO A 432 -14.89 24.37 2.90
N GLN A 433 -16.02 24.31 3.61
CA GLN A 433 -17.33 24.47 2.99
C GLN A 433 -17.47 25.89 2.43
N ALA A 434 -18.20 26.04 1.30
CA ALA A 434 -18.48 27.32 0.65
C ALA A 434 -17.25 28.13 0.16
N THR A 435 -16.10 27.44 -0.06
CA THR A 435 -14.86 28.09 -0.57
C THR A 435 -14.88 28.33 -2.08
N GLY A 436 -15.85 27.77 -2.82
CA GLY A 436 -15.93 27.95 -4.29
C GLY A 436 -15.34 26.81 -5.10
N LYS A 437 -15.32 25.59 -4.58
CA LYS A 437 -14.82 24.35 -5.28
C LYS A 437 -15.54 24.06 -6.60
N SER A 438 -16.70 24.71 -6.85
CA SER A 438 -17.49 24.54 -8.09
C SER A 438 -16.78 24.98 -9.37
N PHE A 439 -15.64 25.65 -9.29
CA PHE A 439 -14.85 25.95 -10.49
C PHE A 439 -14.43 24.69 -11.24
N VAL A 440 -14.27 23.58 -10.52
CA VAL A 440 -13.92 22.27 -11.12
C VAL A 440 -15.08 21.74 -11.99
N ASP A 441 -16.34 22.04 -11.66
CA ASP A 441 -17.49 21.68 -12.48
C ASP A 441 -17.43 22.39 -13.85
N ASP A 442 -17.08 23.69 -13.85
CA ASP A 442 -16.95 24.51 -15.07
C ASP A 442 -15.75 24.02 -15.92
N GLU A 443 -14.59 23.72 -15.30
CA GLU A 443 -13.44 23.15 -16.00
C GLU A 443 -13.77 21.77 -16.59
N PHE A 444 -14.43 20.91 -15.83
CA PHE A 444 -14.85 19.60 -16.29
C PHE A 444 -15.76 19.71 -17.52
N ALA A 445 -16.77 20.59 -17.48
CA ALA A 445 -17.67 20.82 -18.58
C ALA A 445 -16.94 21.36 -19.83
N LEU A 446 -15.92 22.22 -19.65
CA LEU A 446 -15.16 22.81 -20.75
C LEU A 446 -14.16 21.83 -21.37
N LEU A 447 -13.27 21.27 -20.54
CA LEU A 447 -12.16 20.44 -21.02
C LEU A 447 -12.60 19.04 -21.47
N MET A 448 -13.58 18.45 -20.78
CA MET A 448 -14.05 17.11 -21.07
C MET A 448 -15.21 17.05 -22.08
N ASP A 449 -15.65 18.19 -22.61
CA ASP A 449 -16.72 18.28 -23.63
C ASP A 449 -16.59 17.25 -24.77
N PRO A 450 -15.41 17.02 -25.38
CA PRO A 450 -15.28 16.01 -26.43
C PRO A 450 -15.56 14.58 -25.95
N ILE A 451 -15.15 14.22 -24.72
CA ILE A 451 -15.38 12.88 -24.18
C ILE A 451 -16.82 12.75 -23.69
N ILE A 452 -17.39 13.79 -23.08
CA ILE A 452 -18.81 13.81 -22.66
C ILE A 452 -19.71 13.51 -23.88
N LYS A 453 -19.48 14.16 -25.00
CA LYS A 453 -20.23 13.91 -26.24
C LYS A 453 -20.06 12.49 -26.80
N GLN A 454 -18.84 11.94 -26.71
CA GLN A 454 -18.59 10.56 -27.12
C GLN A 454 -19.32 9.56 -26.19
N ASP A 455 -19.21 9.76 -24.89
CA ASP A 455 -19.86 8.92 -23.89
C ASP A 455 -21.38 8.97 -24.00
N GLU A 456 -21.95 10.12 -24.37
CA GLU A 456 -23.40 10.27 -24.58
C GLU A 456 -23.91 9.35 -25.69
N VAL A 457 -23.17 9.24 -26.80
CA VAL A 457 -23.46 8.30 -27.88
C VAL A 457 -23.32 6.84 -27.42
N GLU A 458 -22.30 6.52 -26.65
CA GLU A 458 -22.07 5.17 -26.12
C GLU A 458 -23.14 4.77 -25.10
N TRP A 459 -23.59 5.71 -24.25
CA TRP A 459 -24.72 5.50 -23.32
C TRP A 459 -26.02 5.15 -24.06
N GLN A 460 -26.32 5.80 -25.19
CA GLN A 460 -27.50 5.46 -25.97
C GLN A 460 -27.49 4.00 -26.49
N LYS A 461 -26.31 3.49 -26.90
CA LYS A 461 -26.15 2.09 -27.30
C LYS A 461 -26.42 1.15 -26.13
N GLU A 462 -25.93 1.47 -24.94
CA GLU A 462 -26.08 0.63 -23.75
C GLU A 462 -27.53 0.63 -23.22
N ILE A 463 -28.19 1.78 -23.28
CA ILE A 463 -29.63 1.90 -22.97
C ILE A 463 -30.45 1.04 -23.93
N ALA A 464 -30.19 1.14 -25.23
CA ALA A 464 -30.89 0.34 -26.26
C ALA A 464 -30.68 -1.17 -26.04
N TYR A 465 -29.46 -1.58 -25.75
CA TYR A 465 -29.12 -2.97 -25.40
C TYR A 465 -29.89 -3.45 -24.14
N SER A 466 -29.89 -2.63 -23.10
CA SER A 466 -30.58 -2.96 -21.85
C SER A 466 -32.10 -3.10 -22.04
N LEU A 467 -32.71 -2.27 -22.88
CA LEU A 467 -34.13 -2.36 -23.21
C LEU A 467 -34.43 -3.63 -24.03
N ALA A 468 -33.64 -3.89 -25.09
CA ALA A 468 -33.81 -5.07 -25.92
C ALA A 468 -33.68 -6.38 -25.10
N LYS A 469 -32.74 -6.44 -24.17
CA LYS A 469 -32.62 -7.58 -23.25
C LYS A 469 -33.83 -7.75 -22.33
N LYS A 470 -34.39 -6.65 -21.81
CA LYS A 470 -35.61 -6.71 -21.00
C LYS A 470 -36.81 -7.24 -21.79
N ASP A 471 -36.83 -6.93 -23.08
CA ASP A 471 -37.87 -7.43 -24.00
C ASP A 471 -37.61 -8.87 -24.49
N GLY A 472 -36.57 -9.53 -23.95
CA GLY A 472 -36.24 -10.94 -24.26
C GLY A 472 -35.56 -11.13 -25.62
N GLN A 473 -35.04 -10.07 -26.25
CA GLN A 473 -34.34 -10.17 -27.52
C GLN A 473 -32.91 -10.71 -27.28
N ASP A 474 -32.45 -11.59 -28.16
CA ASP A 474 -31.07 -12.06 -28.17
C ASP A 474 -30.20 -11.08 -28.91
N VAL A 475 -29.59 -10.13 -28.19
CA VAL A 475 -28.74 -9.07 -28.73
C VAL A 475 -27.34 -9.16 -28.14
N GLU A 476 -26.32 -8.91 -28.97
CA GLU A 476 -24.93 -8.87 -28.52
C GLU A 476 -24.66 -7.62 -27.68
N ASN A 477 -23.74 -7.78 -26.69
CA ASN A 477 -23.27 -6.64 -25.88
C ASN A 477 -22.52 -5.64 -26.76
N PRO A 478 -22.92 -4.36 -26.78
CA PRO A 478 -22.26 -3.33 -27.60
C PRO A 478 -20.82 -3.01 -27.14
N CYS A 479 -20.39 -3.48 -25.98
CA CYS A 479 -19.07 -3.18 -25.39
C CYS A 479 -18.77 -1.67 -25.39
N SER A 480 -19.73 -0.88 -24.94
CA SER A 480 -19.73 0.58 -25.00
C SER A 480 -18.50 1.21 -24.37
N GLN A 481 -17.82 2.09 -25.10
CA GLN A 481 -16.58 2.75 -24.67
C GLN A 481 -16.86 3.99 -23.80
N ILE A 482 -17.59 3.83 -22.72
CA ILE A 482 -17.87 4.90 -21.77
C ILE A 482 -16.63 5.12 -20.91
N ARG A 483 -16.09 6.34 -20.91
CA ARG A 483 -14.82 6.68 -20.27
C ARG A 483 -14.98 7.49 -18.99
N ILE A 484 -16.07 8.24 -18.84
CA ILE A 484 -16.39 9.00 -17.62
C ILE A 484 -17.19 8.09 -16.70
N LEU A 485 -16.65 7.84 -15.51
CA LEU A 485 -17.18 6.89 -14.54
C LEU A 485 -17.72 7.58 -13.31
N GLU A 486 -18.82 7.04 -12.79
CA GLU A 486 -19.39 7.50 -11.52
C GLU A 486 -18.44 7.23 -10.33
N PRO A 487 -18.32 8.15 -9.35
CA PRO A 487 -17.41 8.00 -8.21
C PRO A 487 -17.65 6.73 -7.38
N ASN A 488 -18.89 6.25 -7.35
CA ASN A 488 -19.31 5.08 -6.59
C ASN A 488 -19.23 3.76 -7.36
N ILE A 489 -18.63 3.75 -8.56
CA ILE A 489 -18.51 2.54 -9.37
C ILE A 489 -17.85 1.37 -8.61
N GLY A 490 -18.36 0.17 -8.76
CA GLY A 490 -17.76 -1.04 -8.18
C GLY A 490 -16.56 -1.53 -8.98
N VAL A 491 -15.63 -2.26 -8.33
CA VAL A 491 -14.37 -2.73 -8.95
C VAL A 491 -14.62 -3.57 -10.20
N SER A 492 -15.60 -4.47 -10.19
CA SER A 492 -15.91 -5.31 -11.38
C SER A 492 -16.38 -4.49 -12.57
N ALA A 493 -17.28 -3.53 -12.34
CA ALA A 493 -17.78 -2.65 -13.39
C ALA A 493 -16.65 -1.73 -13.91
N PHE A 494 -15.77 -1.24 -13.01
CA PHE A 494 -14.59 -0.48 -13.41
C PHE A 494 -13.68 -1.29 -14.35
N LEU A 495 -13.39 -2.56 -14.03
CA LEU A 495 -12.56 -3.42 -14.86
C LEU A 495 -13.19 -3.71 -16.22
N GLU A 496 -14.50 -3.88 -16.27
CA GLU A 496 -15.24 -4.05 -17.53
C GLU A 496 -15.16 -2.79 -18.39
N ARG A 497 -15.35 -1.60 -17.81
CA ARG A 497 -15.14 -0.30 -18.49
C ARG A 497 -13.69 -0.14 -18.98
N ALA A 498 -12.72 -0.52 -18.17
CA ALA A 498 -11.31 -0.49 -18.59
C ALA A 498 -11.00 -1.41 -19.79
N LEU A 499 -11.65 -2.59 -19.83
CA LEU A 499 -11.55 -3.49 -20.99
C LEU A 499 -12.15 -2.85 -22.26
N TYR A 500 -13.35 -2.29 -22.14
CA TYR A 500 -14.05 -1.66 -23.28
C TYR A 500 -13.37 -0.39 -23.75
N ALA A 501 -12.68 0.33 -22.85
CA ALA A 501 -11.90 1.51 -23.21
C ALA A 501 -10.66 1.21 -24.08
N LYS A 502 -10.27 -0.08 -24.26
CA LYS A 502 -9.19 -0.51 -25.18
C LYS A 502 -7.87 0.23 -25.00
N GLY A 503 -7.45 0.43 -23.74
CA GLY A 503 -6.20 1.12 -23.39
C GLY A 503 -6.28 2.64 -23.34
N LYS A 504 -7.47 3.21 -23.49
CA LYS A 504 -7.71 4.64 -23.24
C LYS A 504 -7.92 4.89 -21.74
N HIS A 505 -7.61 6.11 -21.28
CA HIS A 505 -7.86 6.51 -19.90
C HIS A 505 -9.36 6.57 -19.61
N LEU A 506 -9.72 5.99 -18.47
CA LEU A 506 -10.98 6.27 -17.79
C LEU A 506 -10.81 7.51 -16.89
N PHE A 507 -11.89 8.19 -16.59
CA PHE A 507 -11.90 9.39 -15.78
C PHE A 507 -13.02 9.37 -14.75
N THR A 508 -12.76 9.92 -13.55
CA THR A 508 -13.80 10.18 -12.55
C THR A 508 -13.64 11.58 -11.99
N TYR A 509 -14.73 12.33 -11.97
CA TYR A 509 -14.86 13.53 -11.16
C TYR A 509 -15.76 13.24 -9.95
N ALA A 510 -15.22 13.45 -8.75
CA ALA A 510 -15.95 13.28 -7.50
C ALA A 510 -16.07 14.64 -6.78
N PRO A 511 -17.17 15.40 -6.96
CA PRO A 511 -17.35 16.70 -6.31
C PRO A 511 -17.37 16.60 -4.78
N GLU A 512 -17.66 15.40 -4.26
CA GLU A 512 -17.57 15.06 -2.84
C GLU A 512 -16.84 13.74 -2.67
N ILE A 513 -15.67 13.76 -2.00
CA ILE A 513 -14.81 12.57 -1.79
C ILE A 513 -15.54 11.41 -1.10
N GLU A 514 -16.56 11.71 -0.27
CA GLU A 514 -17.36 10.68 0.38
C GLU A 514 -18.16 9.81 -0.60
N THR A 515 -18.43 10.29 -1.80
CA THR A 515 -19.14 9.49 -2.82
C THR A 515 -18.32 8.30 -3.27
N VAL A 516 -16.99 8.44 -3.28
CA VAL A 516 -16.05 7.34 -3.58
C VAL A 516 -16.13 6.22 -2.53
N LEU A 517 -16.50 6.55 -1.29
CA LEU A 517 -16.58 5.61 -0.15
C LEU A 517 -17.93 4.91 -0.01
N LYS A 518 -19.02 5.43 -0.58
CA LYS A 518 -20.42 4.98 -0.29
C LYS A 518 -20.68 3.49 -0.53
N ASN A 519 -19.97 2.82 -1.41
CA ASN A 519 -20.17 1.40 -1.73
C ASN A 519 -19.21 0.44 -1.00
N ASN A 520 -18.47 0.92 -0.01
CA ASN A 520 -17.37 0.18 0.62
C ASN A 520 -17.79 -0.44 1.96
N LYS A 521 -18.76 -1.36 1.96
CA LYS A 521 -19.05 -2.20 3.14
C LYS A 521 -18.14 -3.44 3.13
N GLY A 522 -17.23 -3.52 4.10
CA GLY A 522 -16.44 -4.71 4.41
C GLY A 522 -15.49 -5.20 3.30
N GLY A 523 -14.20 -4.89 3.37
CA GLY A 523 -13.17 -5.39 2.46
C GLY A 523 -13.08 -4.69 1.09
N ALA A 524 -14.17 -4.18 0.54
CA ALA A 524 -14.20 -3.52 -0.77
C ALA A 524 -13.36 -2.23 -0.85
N TRP A 525 -13.07 -1.60 0.27
CA TRP A 525 -12.20 -0.42 0.32
C TRP A 525 -10.74 -0.75 0.00
N THR A 526 -10.22 -1.84 0.54
CA THR A 526 -8.84 -2.28 0.27
C THR A 526 -8.66 -2.55 -1.22
N GLU A 527 -9.63 -3.20 -1.88
CA GLU A 527 -9.60 -3.44 -3.32
C GLU A 527 -9.59 -2.14 -4.14
N LYS A 528 -10.38 -1.11 -3.77
CA LYS A 528 -10.35 0.19 -4.46
C LYS A 528 -9.03 0.94 -4.28
N ASN A 529 -8.45 0.90 -3.08
CA ASN A 529 -7.15 1.51 -2.82
C ASN A 529 -6.06 0.85 -3.68
N ASP A 530 -6.06 -0.48 -3.77
CA ASP A 530 -5.15 -1.22 -4.65
C ASP A 530 -5.38 -0.87 -6.13
N LEU A 531 -6.63 -0.78 -6.54
CA LEU A 531 -6.99 -0.37 -7.90
C LEU A 531 -6.44 1.02 -8.24
N PHE A 532 -6.62 2.01 -7.38
CA PHE A 532 -6.09 3.36 -7.61
C PHE A 532 -4.57 3.39 -7.69
N ARG A 533 -3.87 2.62 -6.83
CA ARG A 533 -2.41 2.50 -6.87
C ARG A 533 -1.91 1.86 -8.17
N LEU A 534 -2.55 0.78 -8.63
CA LEU A 534 -2.20 0.10 -9.87
C LEU A 534 -2.52 0.95 -11.10
N ALA A 535 -3.66 1.65 -11.07
CA ALA A 535 -4.07 2.54 -12.14
C ALA A 535 -3.12 3.74 -12.29
N TYR A 536 -2.71 4.36 -11.18
CA TYR A 536 -1.69 5.40 -11.20
C TYR A 536 -0.36 4.88 -11.78
N ASP A 537 0.06 3.65 -11.43
CA ASP A 537 1.30 3.06 -11.94
C ASP A 537 1.15 2.47 -13.36
N ASN A 538 0.00 2.61 -14.02
CA ASN A 538 -0.35 2.03 -15.32
C ASN A 538 -0.11 0.51 -15.39
N LYS A 539 -0.45 -0.20 -14.31
CA LYS A 539 -0.24 -1.64 -14.16
C LYS A 539 -1.49 -2.43 -14.50
N PRO A 540 -1.32 -3.72 -14.88
CA PRO A 540 -2.46 -4.58 -15.11
C PRO A 540 -3.13 -5.01 -13.79
N TRP A 541 -4.45 -5.12 -13.83
CA TRP A 541 -5.27 -5.81 -12.83
C TRP A 541 -6.02 -6.94 -13.49
N GLY A 542 -6.14 -8.07 -12.79
CA GLY A 542 -6.93 -9.22 -13.23
C GLY A 542 -7.93 -9.64 -12.16
N GLN A 543 -9.08 -10.13 -12.60
CA GLN A 543 -10.09 -10.70 -11.74
C GLN A 543 -10.59 -12.01 -12.38
N HIS A 544 -10.70 -13.05 -11.57
CA HIS A 544 -11.34 -14.31 -11.95
C HIS A 544 -12.57 -14.55 -11.09
N ARG A 545 -13.75 -14.64 -11.72
CA ARG A 545 -15.00 -14.96 -11.06
C ARG A 545 -15.72 -16.08 -11.79
N ILE A 546 -16.37 -16.96 -11.03
CA ILE A 546 -17.07 -18.16 -11.55
C ILE A 546 -18.48 -17.81 -12.01
N SER A 547 -19.05 -16.70 -11.56
CA SER A 547 -20.39 -16.25 -11.94
C SER A 547 -20.44 -15.86 -13.41
N LYS A 548 -21.45 -16.36 -14.16
CA LYS A 548 -21.64 -16.08 -15.59
C LYS A 548 -21.80 -14.58 -15.92
N ASP A 549 -22.27 -13.79 -14.94
CA ASP A 549 -22.57 -12.36 -15.11
C ASP A 549 -21.46 -11.46 -14.54
N SER A 550 -20.29 -12.02 -14.17
CA SER A 550 -19.18 -11.26 -13.61
C SER A 550 -18.03 -11.14 -14.59
N PHE A 551 -17.43 -9.98 -14.64
CA PHE A 551 -16.18 -9.76 -15.40
C PHE A 551 -15.10 -10.75 -14.92
N SER A 552 -14.47 -11.44 -15.85
CA SER A 552 -13.29 -12.26 -15.63
C SER A 552 -12.27 -11.95 -16.72
N GLY A 553 -11.12 -11.43 -16.36
CA GLY A 553 -10.08 -11.02 -17.32
C GLY A 553 -8.97 -10.20 -16.67
N LYS A 554 -7.99 -9.82 -17.47
CA LYS A 554 -6.86 -8.96 -17.07
C LYS A 554 -6.75 -7.79 -18.03
N VAL A 555 -6.64 -6.57 -17.49
CA VAL A 555 -6.57 -5.34 -18.27
C VAL A 555 -5.54 -4.38 -17.65
N THR A 556 -4.75 -3.69 -18.48
CA THR A 556 -3.89 -2.60 -18.01
C THR A 556 -4.74 -1.38 -17.71
N LEU A 557 -4.54 -0.81 -16.53
CA LEU A 557 -5.34 0.31 -16.05
C LEU A 557 -4.71 1.64 -16.47
N TYR A 558 -5.49 2.48 -17.14
CA TYR A 558 -5.20 3.88 -17.40
C TYR A 558 -6.35 4.69 -16.80
N TYR A 559 -6.04 5.55 -15.84
CA TYR A 559 -7.09 6.20 -15.07
C TYR A 559 -6.65 7.55 -14.54
N ASN A 560 -7.55 8.51 -14.62
CA ASN A 560 -7.42 9.84 -14.08
C ASN A 560 -8.58 10.17 -13.14
N MET A 561 -8.32 10.94 -12.10
CA MET A 561 -9.33 11.29 -11.11
C MET A 561 -9.11 12.68 -10.55
N VAL A 562 -10.22 13.44 -10.43
CA VAL A 562 -10.30 14.64 -9.62
C VAL A 562 -11.34 14.41 -8.53
N MET A 563 -10.98 14.66 -7.29
CA MET A 563 -11.90 14.60 -6.17
C MET A 563 -11.81 15.88 -5.34
N CYS A 564 -12.93 16.26 -4.76
CA CYS A 564 -13.02 17.44 -3.89
C CYS A 564 -13.51 17.01 -2.51
N GLY A 565 -12.95 17.59 -1.46
CA GLY A 565 -13.37 17.28 -0.11
C GLY A 565 -13.18 18.42 0.88
N THR A 566 -13.80 18.28 2.05
CA THR A 566 -13.43 19.12 3.19
C THR A 566 -12.23 18.51 3.91
N PRO A 567 -11.41 19.31 4.62
CA PRO A 567 -10.19 18.85 5.28
C PRO A 567 -10.36 17.58 6.12
N ASN A 568 -11.43 17.50 6.91
CA ASN A 568 -11.68 16.32 7.75
C ASN A 568 -12.05 15.07 6.95
N LYS A 569 -12.70 15.23 5.78
CA LYS A 569 -13.10 14.11 4.92
C LYS A 569 -11.91 13.59 4.11
N CYS A 570 -11.09 14.48 3.57
CA CYS A 570 -9.83 14.12 2.91
C CYS A 570 -8.89 13.42 3.88
N ARG A 571 -8.71 13.94 5.11
CA ARG A 571 -7.90 13.28 6.16
C ARG A 571 -8.43 11.89 6.53
N ALA A 572 -9.75 11.68 6.54
CA ALA A 572 -10.35 10.38 6.82
C ALA A 572 -10.15 9.41 5.64
N PHE A 573 -10.21 9.90 4.41
CA PHE A 573 -9.97 9.12 3.19
C PHE A 573 -8.51 8.67 3.09
N PHE A 574 -7.55 9.55 3.37
CA PHE A 574 -6.12 9.29 3.38
C PHE A 574 -5.58 8.95 4.79
N ALA A 575 -6.40 8.30 5.64
CA ALA A 575 -6.02 8.00 7.02
C ALA A 575 -4.81 7.08 7.12
N ASP A 576 -4.66 6.15 6.18
CA ASP A 576 -3.54 5.22 6.10
C ASP A 576 -2.41 5.81 5.24
N ALA A 577 -1.46 6.47 5.88
CA ALA A 577 -0.31 7.08 5.21
C ALA A 577 0.70 6.03 4.67
N GLU A 578 0.67 4.78 5.19
CA GLU A 578 1.53 3.68 4.74
C GLU A 578 0.96 2.95 3.52
N SER A 579 -0.32 3.13 3.19
CA SER A 579 -0.97 2.45 2.06
C SER A 579 -0.32 2.73 0.69
N GLY A 580 0.58 3.71 0.62
CA GLY A 580 1.26 4.15 -0.59
C GLY A 580 0.34 4.93 -1.56
N LEU A 581 -0.94 5.14 -1.25
CA LEU A 581 -1.82 6.00 -2.05
C LEU A 581 -1.46 7.47 -1.89
N VAL A 582 -1.18 7.91 -0.65
CA VAL A 582 -0.79 9.28 -0.31
C VAL A 582 0.34 9.82 -1.19
N SER A 583 1.38 9.00 -1.41
CA SER A 583 2.51 9.39 -2.27
C SER A 583 2.17 9.52 -3.76
N ARG A 584 1.00 9.02 -4.19
CA ARG A 584 0.54 9.02 -5.59
C ARG A 584 -0.48 10.10 -5.89
N VAL A 585 -1.07 10.67 -4.86
CA VAL A 585 -2.06 11.74 -4.99
C VAL A 585 -1.35 13.08 -5.04
N THR A 586 -1.83 13.97 -5.90
CA THR A 586 -1.47 15.38 -5.90
C THR A 586 -2.56 16.13 -5.12
N PRO A 587 -2.34 16.44 -3.85
CA PRO A 587 -3.29 17.25 -3.09
C PRO A 587 -3.11 18.73 -3.44
N VAL A 588 -4.20 19.46 -3.32
CA VAL A 588 -4.25 20.93 -3.49
C VAL A 588 -5.10 21.51 -2.37
N VAL A 589 -4.59 22.49 -1.67
CA VAL A 589 -5.33 23.15 -0.58
C VAL A 589 -5.76 24.54 -1.05
N LEU A 590 -7.07 24.76 -1.11
CA LEU A 590 -7.61 26.10 -1.39
C LEU A 590 -7.45 27.02 -0.16
N PRO A 591 -7.27 28.32 -0.39
CA PRO A 591 -7.15 29.28 0.70
C PRO A 591 -8.44 29.33 1.55
N ASP A 592 -8.30 29.73 2.81
CA ASP A 592 -9.46 30.02 3.66
C ASP A 592 -10.14 31.33 3.21
N MET A 593 -11.37 31.19 2.76
CA MET A 593 -12.17 32.29 2.25
C MET A 593 -13.11 32.88 3.31
N VAL A 594 -13.00 32.52 4.58
CA VAL A 594 -13.85 33.04 5.64
C VAL A 594 -13.64 34.57 5.77
N GLY A 595 -14.71 35.34 5.56
CA GLY A 595 -14.67 36.81 5.57
C GLY A 595 -14.08 37.46 4.31
N ALA A 596 -13.56 36.65 3.36
CA ALA A 596 -13.10 37.18 2.07
C ALA A 596 -14.27 37.48 1.12
N LYS A 597 -14.00 38.28 0.08
CA LYS A 597 -14.97 38.50 -1.00
C LYS A 597 -15.08 37.19 -1.80
N MET A 598 -16.29 36.96 -2.34
CA MET A 598 -16.52 35.80 -3.22
C MET A 598 -15.54 35.82 -4.41
N PRO A 599 -14.85 34.73 -4.72
CA PRO A 599 -13.93 34.69 -5.85
C PRO A 599 -14.69 34.91 -7.15
N LYS A 600 -14.09 35.67 -8.05
CA LYS A 600 -14.72 36.03 -9.33
C LYS A 600 -13.85 35.45 -10.45
N PHE A 601 -14.30 34.38 -11.05
CA PHE A 601 -13.74 33.84 -12.29
C PHE A 601 -14.15 34.74 -13.46
N LYS A 602 -13.24 34.97 -14.38
CA LYS A 602 -13.54 35.70 -15.61
C LYS A 602 -14.43 34.82 -16.50
N PRO A 603 -15.57 35.34 -17.03
CA PRO A 603 -16.41 34.53 -17.91
C PRO A 603 -15.68 34.24 -19.23
N TRP A 604 -15.86 33.03 -19.73
CA TRP A 604 -15.37 32.63 -21.05
C TRP A 604 -16.17 33.30 -22.17
N THR A 605 -15.49 33.82 -23.21
CA THR A 605 -16.13 34.17 -24.44
C THR A 605 -16.35 32.91 -25.31
N LYS A 606 -17.31 32.94 -26.23
CA LYS A 606 -17.56 31.81 -27.14
C LYS A 606 -16.34 31.45 -27.97
N ASP A 607 -15.57 32.43 -28.43
CA ASP A 607 -14.37 32.20 -29.25
C ASP A 607 -13.26 31.54 -28.41
N GLU A 608 -13.09 31.91 -27.15
CA GLU A 608 -12.16 31.29 -26.21
C GLU A 608 -12.56 29.84 -25.91
N GLU A 609 -13.83 29.58 -25.58
CA GLU A 609 -14.35 28.24 -25.37
C GLU A 609 -14.12 27.31 -26.60
N GLU A 610 -14.44 27.82 -27.81
CA GLU A 610 -14.24 27.08 -29.04
C GLU A 610 -12.75 26.82 -29.32
N ARG A 611 -11.87 27.75 -28.96
CA ARG A 611 -10.42 27.56 -29.06
C ARG A 611 -9.94 26.44 -28.13
N VAL A 612 -10.30 26.48 -26.86
CA VAL A 612 -9.96 25.45 -25.87
C VAL A 612 -10.51 24.09 -26.29
N LYS A 613 -11.76 23.99 -26.70
CA LYS A 613 -12.38 22.75 -27.17
C LYS A 613 -11.67 22.16 -28.41
N ARG A 614 -11.21 23.01 -29.34
CA ARG A 614 -10.39 22.55 -30.48
C ARG A 614 -9.04 21.99 -30.04
N GLN A 615 -8.36 22.65 -29.10
CA GLN A 615 -7.10 22.17 -28.54
C GLN A 615 -7.29 20.85 -27.79
N CYS A 616 -8.41 20.67 -27.06
CA CYS A 616 -8.78 19.41 -26.44
C CYS A 616 -8.96 18.27 -27.47
N LEU A 617 -9.58 18.56 -28.61
CA LEU A 617 -9.69 17.59 -29.71
C LEU A 617 -8.31 17.24 -30.29
N CYS A 618 -7.42 18.22 -30.49
CA CYS A 618 -6.05 17.96 -30.94
C CYS A 618 -5.30 17.02 -29.96
N LEU A 619 -5.44 17.22 -28.64
CA LEU A 619 -4.84 16.33 -27.64
C LEU A 619 -5.38 14.89 -27.73
N MET A 620 -6.64 14.69 -28.13
CA MET A 620 -7.21 13.36 -28.29
C MET A 620 -6.68 12.62 -29.50
N ASP A 621 -6.20 13.34 -30.51
CA ASP A 621 -5.61 12.77 -31.73
C ASP A 621 -4.11 12.48 -31.57
N GLU A 622 -3.50 12.87 -30.45
CA GLU A 622 -2.10 12.66 -30.15
C GLU A 622 -1.82 11.18 -29.82
N GLU A 623 -0.89 10.57 -30.55
CA GLU A 623 -0.52 9.16 -30.39
C GLU A 623 0.99 8.93 -30.45
N GLY A 624 1.42 7.83 -29.86
CA GLY A 624 2.78 7.30 -29.99
C GLY A 624 3.60 7.35 -28.71
N GLU A 625 4.83 6.83 -28.81
CA GLU A 625 5.84 6.90 -27.74
C GLU A 625 6.74 8.11 -28.01
N VAL A 626 7.01 8.88 -26.96
CA VAL A 626 7.85 10.10 -27.01
C VAL A 626 8.94 10.01 -25.96
N ASP A 627 10.11 10.57 -26.28
CA ASP A 627 11.20 10.80 -25.36
C ASP A 627 11.25 12.29 -24.99
N LEU A 628 11.41 12.58 -23.69
CA LEU A 628 11.44 13.93 -23.14
C LEU A 628 12.76 14.16 -22.38
N PRO A 629 13.90 14.22 -23.08
CA PRO A 629 15.21 14.27 -22.45
C PRO A 629 15.46 15.54 -21.63
N LEU A 630 14.92 16.71 -22.05
CA LEU A 630 15.14 17.98 -21.34
C LEU A 630 14.27 18.05 -20.09
N ILE A 631 13.01 17.62 -20.17
CA ILE A 631 12.11 17.53 -19.01
C ILE A 631 12.65 16.50 -18.01
N ASN A 632 13.08 15.32 -18.48
CA ASN A 632 13.68 14.31 -17.64
C ASN A 632 14.92 14.85 -16.90
N LYS A 633 15.82 15.54 -17.61
CA LYS A 633 17.01 16.15 -17.02
C LYS A 633 16.66 17.20 -15.96
N ALA A 634 15.71 18.08 -16.27
CA ALA A 634 15.29 19.13 -15.34
C ALA A 634 14.67 18.57 -14.05
N LEU A 635 13.94 17.46 -14.14
CA LEU A 635 13.38 16.78 -12.97
C LEU A 635 14.40 15.94 -12.21
N GLU A 636 15.44 15.42 -12.86
CA GLU A 636 16.56 14.78 -12.20
C GLU A 636 17.37 15.79 -11.40
N GLU A 637 17.62 16.98 -11.95
CA GLU A 637 18.25 18.09 -11.23
C GLU A 637 17.42 18.52 -10.03
N TRP A 638 16.10 18.67 -10.21
CA TRP A 638 15.18 18.99 -9.12
C TRP A 638 15.15 17.90 -8.03
N ASP A 639 15.11 16.60 -8.39
CA ASP A 639 15.16 15.51 -7.43
C ASP A 639 16.46 15.48 -6.64
N GLU A 640 17.57 15.82 -7.28
CA GLU A 640 18.87 15.96 -6.60
C GLU A 640 18.88 17.15 -5.64
N GLU A 641 18.31 18.31 -6.00
CA GLU A 641 18.14 19.45 -5.09
C GLU A 641 17.37 19.01 -3.83
N LYS A 642 16.23 18.31 -3.99
CA LYS A 642 15.43 17.79 -2.87
C LYS A 642 16.16 16.68 -2.10
N ARG A 643 17.01 15.92 -2.73
CA ARG A 643 17.86 14.93 -2.05
C ARG A 643 18.91 15.64 -1.16
N GLN A 644 19.48 16.72 -1.61
CA GLN A 644 20.41 17.53 -0.80
C GLN A 644 19.68 18.16 0.40
N GLU A 645 18.48 18.68 0.19
CA GLU A 645 17.61 19.16 1.28
C GLU A 645 17.31 18.06 2.31
N TYR A 646 17.00 16.84 1.85
CA TYR A 646 16.83 15.69 2.74
C TYR A 646 18.11 15.39 3.55
N LEU A 647 19.28 15.45 2.93
CA LEU A 647 20.53 15.19 3.63
C LEU A 647 20.83 16.23 4.72
N GLN A 648 20.34 17.46 4.57
CA GLN A 648 20.44 18.53 5.57
C GLN A 648 19.42 18.38 6.69
N THR A 649 18.18 18.05 6.35
CA THR A 649 17.06 18.02 7.31
C THR A 649 16.87 16.65 7.96
N LEU A 650 17.25 15.56 7.29
CA LEU A 650 16.94 14.17 7.61
C LEU A 650 15.42 13.90 7.71
N ARG A 651 14.60 14.72 7.08
CA ARG A 651 13.15 14.59 7.08
C ARG A 651 12.74 13.42 6.19
N TYR A 652 12.34 12.29 6.78
CA TYR A 652 12.05 11.04 6.06
C TYR A 652 10.95 11.20 5.01
N SER A 653 9.88 11.95 5.35
CA SER A 653 8.80 12.23 4.42
C SER A 653 9.27 12.90 3.13
N LEU A 654 10.24 13.81 3.21
CA LEU A 654 10.83 14.47 2.05
C LEU A 654 11.48 13.45 1.10
N ASP A 655 12.30 12.51 1.61
CA ASP A 655 12.94 11.49 0.76
C ASP A 655 11.95 10.52 0.11
N VAL A 656 10.88 10.16 0.81
CA VAL A 656 9.86 9.23 0.30
C VAL A 656 8.99 9.89 -0.76
N LEU A 657 8.58 11.15 -0.55
CA LEU A 657 7.60 11.83 -1.40
C LEU A 657 8.23 12.45 -2.66
N ARG A 658 9.48 13.01 -2.58
CA ARG A 658 10.11 13.70 -3.71
C ARG A 658 10.12 12.88 -5.01
N ARG A 659 10.43 11.59 -4.95
CA ARG A 659 10.51 10.71 -6.14
C ARG A 659 9.16 10.56 -6.85
N ARG A 660 8.06 10.58 -6.10
CA ARG A 660 6.71 10.52 -6.67
C ARG A 660 6.25 11.89 -7.18
N ALA A 661 6.63 12.95 -6.50
CA ALA A 661 6.39 14.31 -6.96
C ALA A 661 7.12 14.58 -8.29
N ALA A 662 8.38 14.14 -8.43
CA ALA A 662 9.12 14.20 -9.71
C ALA A 662 8.37 13.45 -10.84
N LEU A 663 7.83 12.27 -10.57
CA LEU A 663 7.05 11.51 -11.55
C LEU A 663 5.76 12.25 -11.92
N ASN A 664 5.07 12.90 -10.97
CA ASN A 664 3.90 13.72 -11.26
C ASN A 664 4.29 14.94 -12.11
N GLY A 665 5.42 15.59 -11.82
CA GLY A 665 5.97 16.65 -12.65
C GLY A 665 6.30 16.18 -14.07
N PHE A 666 6.88 14.99 -14.24
CA PHE A 666 7.13 14.40 -15.55
C PHE A 666 5.83 14.20 -16.34
N ARG A 667 4.79 13.68 -15.71
CA ARG A 667 3.47 13.50 -16.35
C ARG A 667 2.83 14.82 -16.75
N ALA A 668 2.95 15.86 -15.91
CA ALA A 668 2.53 17.23 -16.26
C ALA A 668 3.38 17.78 -17.42
N GLY A 669 4.67 17.46 -17.45
CA GLY A 669 5.57 17.76 -18.57
C GLY A 669 5.14 17.13 -19.90
N ILE A 670 4.58 15.90 -19.88
CA ILE A 670 4.00 15.28 -21.08
C ILE A 670 2.90 16.17 -21.66
N ILE A 671 1.98 16.65 -20.82
CA ILE A 671 0.88 17.53 -21.25
C ILE A 671 1.43 18.86 -21.78
N ALA A 672 2.34 19.48 -21.04
CA ALA A 672 2.94 20.74 -21.46
C ALA A 672 3.68 20.63 -22.81
N TYR A 673 4.44 19.54 -23.01
CA TYR A 673 5.10 19.21 -24.28
C TYR A 673 4.13 19.11 -25.46
N LEU A 674 2.99 18.47 -25.26
CA LEU A 674 1.96 18.37 -26.30
C LEU A 674 1.32 19.72 -26.61
N LEU A 675 1.02 20.52 -25.59
CA LEU A 675 0.48 21.88 -25.75
C LEU A 675 1.46 22.84 -26.44
N GLU A 676 2.76 22.57 -26.34
CA GLU A 676 3.83 23.29 -27.05
C GLU A 676 4.15 22.68 -28.44
N GLY A 677 3.20 21.96 -29.04
CA GLY A 677 3.35 21.37 -30.37
C GLY A 677 4.45 20.33 -30.48
N ARG A 678 4.57 19.45 -29.49
CA ARG A 678 5.61 18.42 -29.33
C ARG A 678 7.03 19.00 -29.22
N GLN A 679 7.17 20.05 -28.43
CA GLN A 679 8.46 20.67 -28.14
C GLN A 679 8.69 20.78 -26.64
N GLU A 680 9.89 20.43 -26.19
CA GLU A 680 10.34 20.66 -24.80
C GLU A 680 10.79 22.12 -24.65
N THR A 681 9.85 23.06 -24.73
CA THR A 681 10.13 24.48 -24.57
C THR A 681 10.51 24.80 -23.13
N GLU A 682 11.09 25.99 -22.90
CA GLU A 682 11.39 26.46 -21.56
C GLU A 682 10.12 26.53 -20.68
N ARG A 683 8.96 26.91 -21.26
CA ARG A 683 7.67 26.93 -20.57
C ARG A 683 7.23 25.54 -20.13
N ALA A 684 7.37 24.54 -21.00
CA ALA A 684 7.04 23.14 -20.69
C ALA A 684 7.93 22.59 -19.56
N ILE A 685 9.23 22.87 -19.61
CA ILE A 685 10.21 22.44 -18.60
C ILE A 685 9.92 23.12 -17.24
N LYS A 686 9.69 24.44 -17.23
CA LYS A 686 9.35 25.19 -16.01
C LYS A 686 8.05 24.69 -15.40
N PHE A 687 7.03 24.43 -16.22
CA PHE A 687 5.76 23.89 -15.74
C PHE A 687 5.91 22.49 -15.11
N ALA A 688 6.71 21.60 -15.70
CA ALA A 688 6.99 20.29 -15.14
C ALA A 688 7.64 20.37 -13.74
N ARG A 689 8.67 21.25 -13.59
CA ARG A 689 9.32 21.50 -12.29
C ARG A 689 8.36 22.12 -11.28
N TRP A 690 7.61 23.13 -11.69
CA TRP A 690 6.60 23.77 -10.85
C TRP A 690 5.59 22.76 -10.31
N TYR A 691 5.07 21.88 -11.18
CA TYR A 691 4.10 20.87 -10.77
C TYR A 691 4.70 19.86 -9.75
N ALA A 692 5.95 19.44 -9.96
CA ALA A 692 6.68 18.59 -9.00
C ALA A 692 6.81 19.29 -7.63
N GLU A 693 7.23 20.55 -7.62
CA GLU A 693 7.41 21.36 -6.40
C GLU A 693 6.09 21.54 -5.65
N ARG A 694 5.01 21.90 -6.34
CA ARG A 694 3.69 22.07 -5.71
C ARG A 694 3.12 20.76 -5.17
N CYS A 695 3.24 19.68 -5.93
CA CYS A 695 2.84 18.36 -5.48
C CYS A 695 3.57 17.98 -4.18
N LEU A 696 4.89 18.13 -4.13
CA LEU A 696 5.70 17.84 -2.95
C LEU A 696 5.33 18.74 -1.77
N HIS A 697 5.17 20.04 -2.00
CA HIS A 697 4.79 21.02 -0.98
C HIS A 697 3.51 20.61 -0.25
N TYR A 698 2.42 20.36 -0.98
CA TYR A 698 1.15 19.97 -0.37
C TYR A 698 1.20 18.57 0.27
N GLN A 699 1.92 17.63 -0.33
CA GLN A 699 2.12 16.31 0.29
C GLN A 699 2.85 16.42 1.63
N LEU A 700 3.88 17.26 1.73
CA LEU A 700 4.60 17.50 2.98
C LEU A 700 3.74 18.25 4.00
N GLN A 701 2.98 19.24 3.57
CA GLN A 701 2.08 20.03 4.41
C GLN A 701 0.99 19.16 5.06
N LEU A 702 0.37 18.26 4.28
CA LEU A 702 -0.78 17.48 4.75
C LEU A 702 -0.39 16.15 5.41
N TYR A 703 0.69 15.53 4.95
CA TYR A 703 1.04 14.17 5.33
C TYR A 703 2.45 14.01 5.89
N GLY A 704 3.33 15.01 5.71
CA GLY A 704 4.74 14.92 6.06
C GLY A 704 4.97 14.54 7.52
N ASP A 705 4.38 15.27 8.44
CA ASP A 705 4.55 15.03 9.88
C ASP A 705 4.01 13.66 10.32
N LYS A 706 2.94 13.18 9.67
CA LYS A 706 2.37 11.86 9.93
C LYS A 706 3.30 10.74 9.43
N ILE A 707 3.87 10.89 8.24
CA ILE A 707 4.85 9.94 7.68
C ILE A 707 6.11 9.92 8.54
N ASP A 708 6.61 11.09 8.95
CA ASP A 708 7.78 11.22 9.82
C ASP A 708 7.52 10.59 11.20
N ALA A 709 6.34 10.81 11.78
CA ALA A 709 5.95 10.20 13.06
C ALA A 709 5.83 8.67 12.97
N LEU A 710 5.33 8.12 11.88
CA LEU A 710 5.27 6.68 11.65
C LEU A 710 6.65 6.05 11.49
N HIS A 711 7.59 6.77 10.86
CA HIS A 711 8.96 6.29 10.67
C HIS A 711 9.83 6.43 11.93
N ASN A 712 9.71 7.56 12.65
CA ASN A 712 10.56 7.90 13.80
C ASN A 712 9.90 7.60 15.15
N GLY A 713 8.58 7.41 15.17
CA GLY A 713 7.80 7.20 16.37
C GLY A 713 7.60 5.73 16.73
N PRO A 714 7.08 5.46 17.92
CA PRO A 714 6.68 4.13 18.32
C PRO A 714 5.64 3.57 17.36
N SER A 715 5.80 2.29 17.00
CA SER A 715 4.89 1.59 16.09
C SER A 715 3.42 1.78 16.51
N PRO A 716 2.50 2.12 15.59
CA PRO A 716 1.09 2.33 15.91
C PRO A 716 0.40 1.17 16.63
N GLN A 717 1.02 -0.01 16.65
CA GLN A 717 0.49 -1.19 17.34
C GLN A 717 0.60 -1.08 18.88
N ALA A 718 1.54 -0.29 19.40
CA ALA A 718 1.72 -0.11 20.86
C ALA A 718 0.74 0.90 21.46
N SER A 719 0.12 1.78 20.67
CA SER A 719 -0.64 2.92 21.18
C SER A 719 -2.13 2.95 20.76
N LYS A 720 -2.78 1.84 20.47
CA LYS A 720 -4.26 1.83 20.47
C LYS A 720 -4.74 1.94 21.92
N GLY A 721 -4.56 3.12 22.43
CA GLY A 721 -4.50 3.49 23.80
C GLY A 721 -5.78 3.88 24.46
N ASN A 722 -6.51 2.93 24.99
CA ASN A 722 -7.38 3.20 26.15
C ASN A 722 -6.59 3.65 27.42
N VAL A 723 -5.28 3.49 27.44
CA VAL A 723 -4.40 3.88 28.56
C VAL A 723 -4.27 5.39 28.68
N ARG A 724 -4.16 6.13 27.57
CA ARG A 724 -4.08 7.60 27.59
C ARG A 724 -5.32 8.28 28.18
N TYR A 725 -6.52 7.77 27.89
CA TYR A 725 -7.74 8.35 28.44
C TYR A 725 -7.85 8.11 29.94
N LEU A 726 -7.46 6.92 30.38
CA LEU A 726 -7.48 6.62 31.81
C LEU A 726 -6.52 7.53 32.57
N ASP A 727 -5.32 7.79 32.07
CA ASP A 727 -4.33 8.65 32.71
C ASP A 727 -4.77 10.12 32.79
N ALA A 728 -5.42 10.60 31.73
CA ALA A 728 -5.91 11.98 31.61
C ALA A 728 -7.18 12.25 32.45
N LEU A 729 -7.92 11.22 32.87
CA LEU A 729 -9.11 11.36 33.68
C LEU A 729 -8.74 11.60 35.16
N PRO A 730 -9.59 12.25 35.99
CA PRO A 730 -9.41 12.34 37.44
C PRO A 730 -9.53 10.95 38.09
N ARG A 731 -9.14 10.85 39.39
CA ARG A 731 -9.22 9.57 40.14
C ARG A 731 -10.63 9.00 40.18
N GLU A 732 -11.63 9.88 40.33
CA GLU A 732 -13.04 9.56 40.13
C GLU A 732 -13.56 10.37 38.93
N PHE A 733 -14.22 9.72 38.01
CA PHE A 733 -14.68 10.34 36.75
C PHE A 733 -16.05 9.81 36.33
N THR A 734 -16.78 10.68 35.64
CA THR A 734 -18.11 10.37 35.11
C THR A 734 -18.05 9.90 33.67
N LYS A 735 -19.18 9.42 33.15
CA LYS A 735 -19.34 9.11 31.73
C LYS A 735 -19.10 10.35 30.87
N GLU A 736 -19.61 11.49 31.34
CA GLU A 736 -19.50 12.78 30.66
C GLU A 736 -18.05 13.24 30.53
N ASP A 737 -17.22 13.05 31.58
CA ASP A 737 -15.78 13.35 31.55
C ASP A 737 -15.05 12.55 30.48
N LEU A 738 -15.32 11.25 30.40
CA LEU A 738 -14.71 10.38 29.39
C LEU A 738 -15.22 10.69 27.96
N VAL A 739 -16.51 11.03 27.83
CA VAL A 739 -17.08 11.45 26.55
C VAL A 739 -16.45 12.76 26.09
N ALA A 740 -16.34 13.76 26.98
CA ALA A 740 -15.72 15.05 26.68
C ALA A 740 -14.25 14.87 26.24
N LEU A 741 -13.49 14.04 26.95
CA LEU A 741 -12.10 13.75 26.62
C LEU A 741 -11.94 13.05 25.26
N ARG A 742 -12.86 12.15 24.89
CA ARG A 742 -12.87 11.50 23.57
C ARG A 742 -13.24 12.44 22.44
N LEU A 743 -14.26 13.28 22.66
CA LEU A 743 -14.67 14.30 21.69
C LEU A 743 -13.55 15.32 21.45
N ALA A 744 -12.82 15.72 22.49
CA ALA A 744 -11.66 16.61 22.37
C ALA A 744 -10.53 15.98 21.52
N ASN A 745 -10.49 14.66 21.42
CA ASN A 745 -9.54 13.90 20.59
C ASN A 745 -10.16 13.40 19.26
N ASN A 746 -11.29 13.97 18.82
CA ASN A 746 -12.02 13.61 17.61
C ASN A 746 -12.44 12.12 17.51
N GLU A 747 -12.71 11.48 18.65
CA GLU A 747 -13.17 10.10 18.73
C GLU A 747 -14.67 9.99 19.02
N SER A 748 -15.24 8.82 18.73
CA SER A 748 -16.65 8.53 18.96
C SER A 748 -17.03 8.68 20.46
N PRO A 749 -18.19 9.27 20.77
CA PRO A 749 -18.68 9.45 22.16
C PRO A 749 -19.08 8.12 22.84
N VAL A 750 -18.98 6.98 22.15
CA VAL A 750 -19.35 5.68 22.71
C VAL A 750 -18.29 5.19 23.69
N VAL A 751 -18.61 5.17 24.98
CA VAL A 751 -17.69 4.80 26.07
C VAL A 751 -17.98 3.46 26.74
N LYS A 752 -19.13 2.83 26.45
CA LYS A 752 -19.58 1.59 27.11
C LYS A 752 -18.57 0.44 27.00
N THR A 753 -17.98 0.25 25.84
CA THR A 753 -17.01 -0.82 25.57
C THR A 753 -15.68 -0.58 26.30
N ILE A 754 -15.27 0.69 26.40
CA ILE A 754 -14.03 1.11 27.03
C ILE A 754 -14.12 0.92 28.55
N THR A 755 -15.16 1.46 29.18
CA THR A 755 -15.37 1.33 30.61
C THR A 755 -15.56 -0.13 31.06
N TRP A 756 -16.30 -0.94 30.25
CA TRP A 756 -16.43 -2.38 30.50
C TRP A 756 -15.07 -3.09 30.47
N ARG A 757 -14.19 -2.76 29.50
CA ARG A 757 -12.85 -3.33 29.38
C ARG A 757 -11.99 -2.95 30.59
N TRP A 758 -11.96 -1.68 30.98
CA TRP A 758 -11.19 -1.22 32.12
C TRP A 758 -11.64 -1.84 33.45
N VAL A 759 -12.95 -2.06 33.61
CA VAL A 759 -13.47 -2.81 34.80
C VAL A 759 -12.99 -4.26 34.75
N LYS A 760 -13.06 -4.92 33.57
CA LYS A 760 -12.58 -6.30 33.40
C LYS A 760 -11.07 -6.45 33.67
N GLU A 761 -10.30 -5.45 33.28
CA GLU A 761 -8.83 -5.38 33.46
C GLU A 761 -8.44 -4.95 34.90
N GLY A 762 -9.40 -4.68 35.77
CA GLY A 762 -9.13 -4.25 37.14
C GLY A 762 -8.51 -2.85 37.26
N LYS A 763 -8.61 -2.02 36.23
CA LYS A 763 -8.07 -0.65 36.19
C LYS A 763 -8.99 0.37 36.81
N ILE A 764 -10.30 0.11 36.77
CA ILE A 764 -11.32 0.96 37.39
C ILE A 764 -12.36 0.09 38.09
N GLU A 765 -12.97 0.65 39.13
CA GLU A 765 -14.15 0.10 39.77
C GLU A 765 -15.36 1.00 39.51
N LYS A 766 -16.52 0.39 39.35
CA LYS A 766 -17.78 1.11 39.19
C LYS A 766 -18.34 1.45 40.55
N ILE A 767 -18.48 2.75 40.87
CA ILE A 767 -19.03 3.25 42.09
C ILE A 767 -20.55 3.42 41.99
N ASP A 768 -21.01 3.98 40.87
CA ASP A 768 -22.43 4.23 40.61
C ASP A 768 -22.73 4.06 39.10
N THR A 769 -23.96 4.25 38.70
CA THR A 769 -24.44 4.04 37.31
C THR A 769 -23.60 4.76 36.26
N ASN A 770 -23.11 5.97 36.58
CA ASN A 770 -22.29 6.81 35.71
C ASN A 770 -20.97 7.26 36.33
N LEU A 771 -20.52 6.64 37.42
CA LEU A 771 -19.31 7.04 38.13
C LEU A 771 -18.35 5.86 38.32
N TRP A 772 -17.08 6.08 38.00
CA TRP A 772 -16.01 5.10 38.18
C TRP A 772 -14.85 5.70 38.94
N ARG A 773 -14.07 4.84 39.62
CA ARG A 773 -12.83 5.18 40.31
C ARG A 773 -11.68 4.36 39.75
N LYS A 774 -10.51 4.99 39.60
CA LYS A 774 -9.27 4.29 39.22
C LYS A 774 -8.80 3.41 40.40
N ILE A 775 -8.39 2.18 40.06
CA ILE A 775 -7.81 1.24 41.03
C ILE A 775 -6.27 1.33 40.86
N GLY A 776 -5.59 1.92 41.83
CA GLY A 776 -4.13 1.96 41.91
C GLY A 776 -3.52 3.16 41.26
#